data_9135750389d758d2b339fcea695e9a6a
#
_entry.id   9135750389d758d2b339fcea695e9a6a
#
_cell.length_a   1.000
_cell.length_b   1.000
_cell.length_c   1.000
_cell.angle_alpha   90.00
_cell.angle_beta   90.00
_cell.angle_gamma   90.00
#
_symmetry.space_group_name_H-M   'P 1'
#
loop_
_entity.id
_entity.type
_entity.pdbx_description
1 polymer ?
#
loop_
_entity_poly.entity_id
_entity_poly.type
_entity_poly.pdbx_seq_one_letter_code
_entity_poly.pdbx_strand_id
1 'polypeptide(L)'
;MGIKIALAGNPNCGKTTLFNALTGSNQFVGNWPGVTVEKKEGKLKGHSDVIITDLPGIYSLSPYTLEEVVARNYLIGERPDAILNIIDGTNLERNLYLTTQLVELGIPVIAAINMMDIVRKNGDQIRTEQLAKELGCQVVEISALKGTGIKEAAQKAVQIAQQKKPMIPQHKFCGCVEHAIAHIEEAALHDMPEEQQRWYAIKVFERDEKVLQQLKIDSKKLEHIETDIKAAEEEMDDDAESIITNERYLYIASIIKGCLKKKKVGMTTSDKIDKVVTNRWLGLPIFAVVMFLVYYISMVTVGSAATDWANDGLFGDGWHLLGIGSNSYSEEAEEYGDAPDIIQAFIDAKSAEGVDTEAVSAALDSESETFDPEVAKAELNAFAANVSATEEATYMVEDEETLEETEETATGEDFANAVAIYEKYDCQEPDPADYGVWVPGIPVLIGNALEAVNCADWLSCLILDGIVAGVGAVLGFVPQMLVLFILLAILEACGYMARIAFVMDRIFRKFGLSGKSFIPILIGTGCGIPGIMASRTIENERDRRMTIMTTTFIPCGAKQPFIAMIAGAIFGGSAWIATGAYFIGMAAIIVSGIMLKKTKMFAGDPAPFVMELPAYHVPTVGNVLRSMWERGWSFIKKAGTIILLSTIFVWFTSFFGWVDGSFQMLTEDQMEYSILAQIGKAICWIFVPLGWGDWQATVAAVTGLVAKENIVATMGILYGSGDASVYANIAAAFTTVSGMSFLIFNLLCAPCFAAMGAIKREMNSAKWFWFAIGYECGFAYVIALIVNQLGKLFTGNVNVLGLIVAILAIALMVYMLVRPYKESNRLGVKVKG
;
A
#
# COMPACT_ATOMS: atom_id res chain seq x y z
N MET A 1 -24.74 24.55 -39.66
CA MET A 1 -24.21 23.86 -38.46
C MET A 1 -22.73 24.25 -38.36
N GLY A 2 -22.26 24.64 -37.17
CA GLY A 2 -20.85 24.97 -37.03
C GLY A 2 -19.99 23.69 -37.10
N ILE A 3 -18.75 23.83 -37.57
CA ILE A 3 -17.77 22.75 -37.70
C ILE A 3 -17.27 22.37 -36.29
N LYS A 4 -17.28 21.08 -35.98
CA LYS A 4 -16.75 20.52 -34.71
C LYS A 4 -15.42 19.82 -34.97
N ILE A 5 -14.37 20.25 -34.30
CA ILE A 5 -13.05 19.61 -34.36
C ILE A 5 -12.70 19.08 -32.96
N ALA A 6 -12.39 17.81 -32.85
CA ALA A 6 -11.87 17.20 -31.63
C ALA A 6 -10.36 17.35 -31.53
N LEU A 7 -9.86 17.80 -30.38
CA LEU A 7 -8.43 17.81 -30.08
C LEU A 7 -8.08 16.58 -29.26
N ALA A 8 -7.33 15.66 -29.84
CA ALA A 8 -6.90 14.41 -29.19
C ALA A 8 -5.38 14.37 -29.01
N GLY A 9 -4.90 13.53 -28.11
CA GLY A 9 -3.46 13.30 -27.91
C GLY A 9 -3.17 12.67 -26.56
N ASN A 10 -1.98 12.12 -26.45
CA ASN A 10 -1.51 11.47 -25.23
C ASN A 10 -1.33 12.51 -24.10
N PRO A 11 -1.36 12.08 -22.83
CA PRO A 11 -0.94 12.94 -21.72
C PRO A 11 0.47 13.51 -21.98
N ASN A 12 0.69 14.77 -21.59
CA ASN A 12 1.97 15.50 -21.73
C ASN A 12 2.49 15.78 -23.17
N CYS A 13 1.74 15.45 -24.21
CA CYS A 13 2.12 15.80 -25.60
C CYS A 13 2.03 17.29 -25.93
N GLY A 14 1.56 18.15 -25.01
CA GLY A 14 1.39 19.59 -25.21
C GLY A 14 -0.02 20.00 -25.66
N LYS A 15 -1.03 19.14 -25.45
CA LYS A 15 -2.42 19.33 -25.85
C LYS A 15 -3.03 20.63 -25.31
N THR A 16 -2.94 20.86 -23.99
CA THR A 16 -3.46 22.07 -23.34
C THR A 16 -2.79 23.34 -23.85
N THR A 17 -1.49 23.29 -24.12
CA THR A 17 -0.75 24.43 -24.71
C THR A 17 -1.28 24.77 -26.10
N LEU A 18 -1.50 23.75 -26.95
CA LEU A 18 -2.06 23.94 -28.28
C LEU A 18 -3.51 24.45 -28.22
N PHE A 19 -4.35 23.89 -27.35
CA PHE A 19 -5.74 24.31 -27.17
C PHE A 19 -5.81 25.80 -26.80
N ASN A 20 -5.01 26.25 -25.85
CA ASN A 20 -4.93 27.66 -25.43
C ASN A 20 -4.45 28.58 -26.57
N ALA A 21 -3.50 28.11 -27.36
CA ALA A 21 -2.99 28.86 -28.52
C ALA A 21 -4.06 29.01 -29.60
N LEU A 22 -4.85 27.99 -29.86
CA LEU A 22 -5.91 27.96 -30.87
C LEU A 22 -7.17 28.76 -30.46
N THR A 23 -7.59 28.69 -29.21
CA THR A 23 -8.86 29.25 -28.72
C THR A 23 -8.70 30.59 -27.99
N GLY A 24 -7.56 30.82 -27.33
CA GLY A 24 -7.34 32.04 -26.52
C GLY A 24 -8.23 32.10 -25.29
N SER A 25 -8.82 33.29 -25.03
CA SER A 25 -9.70 33.49 -23.87
C SER A 25 -11.14 33.02 -24.04
N ASN A 26 -11.54 32.61 -25.23
CA ASN A 26 -12.90 32.19 -25.56
C ASN A 26 -13.10 30.71 -25.29
N GLN A 27 -13.04 30.29 -24.03
CA GLN A 27 -13.15 28.91 -23.60
C GLN A 27 -14.35 28.72 -22.69
N PHE A 28 -15.05 27.61 -22.84
CA PHE A 28 -16.08 27.13 -21.91
C PHE A 28 -15.50 25.92 -21.18
N VAL A 29 -15.56 25.95 -19.86
CA VAL A 29 -15.09 24.86 -18.99
C VAL A 29 -16.29 24.31 -18.22
N GLY A 30 -16.49 23.01 -18.26
CA GLY A 30 -17.53 22.30 -17.53
C GLY A 30 -17.10 20.85 -17.29
N ASN A 31 -18.02 19.99 -16.91
CA ASN A 31 -17.75 18.56 -16.80
C ASN A 31 -18.47 17.80 -17.94
N TRP A 32 -17.89 16.67 -18.33
CA TRP A 32 -18.58 15.75 -19.23
C TRP A 32 -19.84 15.20 -18.55
N PRO A 33 -20.94 14.98 -19.30
CA PRO A 33 -22.20 14.51 -18.72
C PRO A 33 -22.04 13.21 -17.93
N GLY A 34 -22.44 13.24 -16.65
CA GLY A 34 -22.46 12.05 -15.78
C GLY A 34 -21.11 11.64 -15.17
N VAL A 35 -20.07 12.42 -15.37
CA VAL A 35 -18.72 12.12 -14.86
C VAL A 35 -18.01 13.39 -14.33
N THR A 36 -16.97 13.19 -13.51
CA THR A 36 -16.15 14.27 -12.91
C THR A 36 -15.00 14.73 -13.81
N VAL A 37 -14.96 14.27 -15.06
CA VAL A 37 -13.92 14.64 -16.03
C VAL A 37 -14.21 16.01 -16.63
N GLU A 38 -13.22 16.87 -16.65
CA GLU A 38 -13.34 18.24 -17.16
C GLU A 38 -13.51 18.27 -18.69
N LYS A 39 -14.50 19.05 -19.17
CA LYS A 39 -14.74 19.31 -20.58
C LYS A 39 -14.35 20.73 -20.92
N LYS A 40 -13.52 20.92 -21.94
CA LYS A 40 -13.14 22.24 -22.46
C LYS A 40 -13.57 22.37 -23.91
N GLU A 41 -14.26 23.44 -24.21
CA GLU A 41 -14.65 23.81 -25.58
C GLU A 41 -14.25 25.26 -25.85
N GLY A 42 -13.85 25.57 -27.06
CA GLY A 42 -13.50 26.93 -27.43
C GLY A 42 -13.67 27.19 -28.93
N LYS A 43 -13.94 28.45 -29.28
CA LYS A 43 -13.99 28.88 -30.68
C LYS A 43 -12.60 29.09 -31.24
N LEU A 44 -12.36 28.60 -32.46
CA LEU A 44 -11.07 28.79 -33.14
C LEU A 44 -10.86 30.28 -33.45
N LYS A 45 -9.69 30.81 -33.14
CA LYS A 45 -9.30 32.17 -33.51
C LYS A 45 -9.37 32.41 -35.01
N GLY A 46 -10.13 33.40 -35.46
CA GLY A 46 -10.32 33.72 -36.85
C GLY A 46 -11.45 32.95 -37.55
N HIS A 47 -12.10 32.00 -36.89
CA HIS A 47 -13.21 31.20 -37.41
C HIS A 47 -14.26 31.01 -36.33
N SER A 48 -15.22 31.90 -36.23
CA SER A 48 -16.26 31.88 -35.19
C SER A 48 -17.28 30.75 -35.32
N ASP A 49 -17.33 30.11 -36.45
CA ASP A 49 -18.17 28.97 -36.83
C ASP A 49 -17.53 27.61 -36.50
N VAL A 50 -16.27 27.59 -36.06
CA VAL A 50 -15.52 26.38 -35.74
C VAL A 50 -15.35 26.23 -34.22
N ILE A 51 -15.81 25.12 -33.68
CA ILE A 51 -15.67 24.77 -32.25
C ILE A 51 -14.61 23.69 -32.10
N ILE A 52 -13.67 23.91 -31.21
CA ILE A 52 -12.67 22.92 -30.81
C ILE A 52 -13.07 22.36 -29.46
N THR A 53 -13.21 21.03 -29.36
CA THR A 53 -13.46 20.31 -28.12
C THR A 53 -12.17 19.63 -27.67
N ASP A 54 -11.65 19.98 -26.48
CA ASP A 54 -10.47 19.34 -25.90
C ASP A 54 -10.86 18.02 -25.24
N LEU A 55 -10.38 16.90 -25.79
CA LEU A 55 -10.60 15.57 -25.17
C LEU A 55 -9.64 15.37 -24.01
N PRO A 56 -9.98 14.54 -23.02
CA PRO A 56 -8.99 14.11 -22.00
C PRO A 56 -7.72 13.54 -22.64
N GLY A 57 -6.60 13.65 -21.95
CA GLY A 57 -5.37 12.98 -22.40
C GLY A 57 -5.49 11.48 -22.25
N ILE A 58 -5.42 10.74 -23.34
CA ILE A 58 -5.63 9.31 -23.41
C ILE A 58 -4.48 8.59 -24.12
N TYR A 59 -4.27 7.33 -23.78
CA TYR A 59 -3.28 6.50 -24.45
C TYR A 59 -3.91 5.56 -25.47
N SER A 60 -5.18 5.21 -25.27
CA SER A 60 -5.94 4.35 -26.17
C SER A 60 -7.42 4.72 -26.15
N LEU A 61 -8.20 4.12 -27.05
CA LEU A 61 -9.66 4.19 -27.07
C LEU A 61 -10.29 2.96 -26.38
N SER A 62 -9.52 2.21 -25.62
CA SER A 62 -10.01 1.08 -24.83
C SER A 62 -10.71 1.57 -23.55
N PRO A 63 -11.74 0.89 -23.05
CA PRO A 63 -12.57 1.39 -21.94
C PRO A 63 -11.99 1.13 -20.55
N TYR A 64 -10.68 1.34 -20.36
CA TYR A 64 -10.01 1.04 -19.10
C TYR A 64 -10.06 2.18 -18.10
N THR A 65 -9.94 3.42 -18.57
CA THR A 65 -10.02 4.62 -17.72
C THR A 65 -11.29 5.41 -18.01
N LEU A 66 -11.69 6.26 -17.06
CA LEU A 66 -12.87 7.12 -17.21
C LEU A 66 -12.68 8.13 -18.34
N GLU A 67 -11.47 8.64 -18.47
CA GLU A 67 -11.01 9.56 -19.52
C GLU A 67 -11.10 8.91 -20.90
N GLU A 68 -10.66 7.66 -21.03
CA GLU A 68 -10.74 6.90 -22.28
C GLU A 68 -12.18 6.59 -22.68
N VAL A 69 -13.02 6.22 -21.70
CA VAL A 69 -14.46 6.01 -21.92
C VAL A 69 -15.15 7.28 -22.41
N VAL A 70 -14.82 8.43 -21.82
CA VAL A 70 -15.37 9.74 -22.20
C VAL A 70 -14.97 10.11 -23.63
N ALA A 71 -13.67 10.04 -23.93
CA ALA A 71 -13.14 10.36 -25.25
C ALA A 71 -13.73 9.44 -26.33
N ARG A 72 -13.79 8.14 -26.08
CA ARG A 72 -14.39 7.14 -26.96
C ARG A 72 -15.87 7.42 -27.23
N ASN A 73 -16.67 7.64 -26.17
CA ASN A 73 -18.10 7.89 -26.31
C ASN A 73 -18.37 9.17 -27.11
N TYR A 74 -17.54 10.21 -26.93
CA TYR A 74 -17.65 11.43 -27.71
C TYR A 74 -17.34 11.20 -29.21
N LEU A 75 -16.21 10.52 -29.48
CA LEU A 75 -15.78 10.27 -30.87
C LEU A 75 -16.77 9.38 -31.64
N ILE A 76 -17.36 8.40 -30.99
CA ILE A 76 -18.33 7.48 -31.62
C ILE A 76 -19.71 8.11 -31.69
N GLY A 77 -20.17 8.75 -30.60
CA GLY A 77 -21.56 9.28 -30.51
C GLY A 77 -21.73 10.61 -31.21
N GLU A 78 -20.84 11.58 -30.96
CA GLU A 78 -20.95 12.93 -31.54
C GLU A 78 -20.33 13.03 -32.94
N ARG A 79 -19.40 12.15 -33.30
CA ARG A 79 -18.65 12.10 -34.57
C ARG A 79 -18.27 13.49 -35.08
N PRO A 80 -17.21 14.09 -34.51
CA PRO A 80 -16.73 15.41 -34.96
C PRO A 80 -16.36 15.40 -36.45
N ASP A 81 -16.42 16.56 -37.11
CA ASP A 81 -16.12 16.70 -38.54
C ASP A 81 -14.64 16.42 -38.86
N ALA A 82 -13.73 16.61 -37.88
CA ALA A 82 -12.31 16.24 -37.96
C ALA A 82 -11.69 16.03 -36.56
N ILE A 83 -10.57 15.30 -36.52
CA ILE A 83 -9.76 15.12 -35.31
C ILE A 83 -8.39 15.77 -35.56
N LEU A 84 -7.98 16.69 -34.68
CA LEU A 84 -6.62 17.21 -34.62
C LEU A 84 -5.88 16.43 -33.53
N ASN A 85 -5.06 15.49 -33.91
CA ASN A 85 -4.30 14.63 -33.00
C ASN A 85 -2.89 15.17 -32.80
N ILE A 86 -2.52 15.44 -31.55
CA ILE A 86 -1.19 15.90 -31.18
C ILE A 86 -0.30 14.72 -30.83
N ILE A 87 0.85 14.66 -31.48
CA ILE A 87 1.86 13.64 -31.36
C ILE A 87 3.13 14.24 -30.78
N ASP A 88 3.67 13.65 -29.71
CA ASP A 88 5.00 14.00 -29.23
C ASP A 88 6.07 13.43 -30.20
N GLY A 89 6.77 14.30 -30.93
CA GLY A 89 7.81 13.91 -31.87
C GLY A 89 9.04 13.28 -31.21
N THR A 90 9.25 13.47 -29.91
CA THR A 90 10.34 12.84 -29.17
C THR A 90 10.03 11.39 -28.81
N ASN A 91 8.73 11.03 -28.72
CA ASN A 91 8.21 9.70 -28.41
C ASN A 91 7.18 9.24 -29.45
N LEU A 92 7.62 9.18 -30.70
CA LEU A 92 6.75 8.94 -31.85
C LEU A 92 6.01 7.59 -31.73
N GLU A 93 6.72 6.53 -31.38
CA GLU A 93 6.21 5.15 -31.30
C GLU A 93 4.94 5.03 -30.46
N ARG A 94 4.96 5.58 -29.28
CA ARG A 94 3.83 5.54 -28.34
C ARG A 94 2.64 6.36 -28.82
N ASN A 95 2.92 7.55 -29.31
CA ASN A 95 1.86 8.46 -29.73
C ASN A 95 1.15 7.95 -30.99
N LEU A 96 1.84 7.19 -31.83
CA LEU A 96 1.24 6.52 -33.00
C LEU A 96 0.25 5.43 -32.63
N TYR A 97 0.32 4.84 -31.41
CA TYR A 97 -0.67 3.85 -30.96
C TYR A 97 -2.09 4.43 -30.88
N LEU A 98 -2.23 5.60 -30.25
CA LEU A 98 -3.49 6.33 -30.25
C LEU A 98 -3.86 6.81 -31.67
N THR A 99 -2.88 7.25 -32.45
CA THR A 99 -3.09 7.75 -33.80
C THR A 99 -3.68 6.67 -34.72
N THR A 100 -3.20 5.42 -34.64
CA THR A 100 -3.75 4.29 -35.43
C THR A 100 -5.21 4.04 -35.06
N GLN A 101 -5.56 4.05 -33.78
CA GLN A 101 -6.94 3.87 -33.33
C GLN A 101 -7.87 5.01 -33.76
N LEU A 102 -7.36 6.26 -33.80
CA LEU A 102 -8.14 7.40 -34.27
C LEU A 102 -8.41 7.31 -35.77
N VAL A 103 -7.42 6.84 -36.56
CA VAL A 103 -7.58 6.59 -38.00
C VAL A 103 -8.57 5.47 -38.29
N GLU A 104 -8.56 4.40 -37.45
CA GLU A 104 -9.51 3.27 -37.54
C GLU A 104 -10.99 3.71 -37.42
N LEU A 105 -11.29 4.82 -36.71
CA LEU A 105 -12.67 5.34 -36.57
C LEU A 105 -13.28 5.86 -37.88
N GLY A 106 -12.48 6.04 -38.94
CA GLY A 106 -12.96 6.60 -40.23
C GLY A 106 -13.28 8.11 -40.18
N ILE A 107 -12.98 8.79 -39.10
CA ILE A 107 -13.06 10.26 -38.98
C ILE A 107 -11.80 10.88 -39.53
N PRO A 108 -11.88 11.97 -40.36
CA PRO A 108 -10.67 12.63 -40.88
C PRO A 108 -9.70 13.08 -39.75
N VAL A 109 -8.47 12.60 -39.77
CA VAL A 109 -7.43 12.88 -38.78
C VAL A 109 -6.32 13.75 -39.38
N ILE A 110 -5.88 14.75 -38.61
CA ILE A 110 -4.66 15.50 -38.84
C ILE A 110 -3.68 15.19 -37.73
N ALA A 111 -2.52 14.68 -38.03
CA ALA A 111 -1.45 14.39 -37.09
C ALA A 111 -0.52 15.59 -36.95
N ALA A 112 -0.59 16.30 -35.82
CA ALA A 112 0.26 17.43 -35.51
C ALA A 112 1.46 16.97 -34.65
N ILE A 113 2.65 16.83 -35.29
CA ILE A 113 3.86 16.41 -34.58
C ILE A 113 4.41 17.61 -33.81
N ASN A 114 4.30 17.57 -32.51
CA ASN A 114 4.78 18.61 -31.60
C ASN A 114 6.23 18.36 -31.16
N MET A 115 6.82 19.34 -30.49
CA MET A 115 8.21 19.31 -29.98
C MET A 115 9.27 19.15 -31.10
N MET A 116 8.96 19.57 -32.33
CA MET A 116 9.90 19.48 -33.47
C MET A 116 11.17 20.27 -33.25
N ASP A 117 11.15 21.30 -32.40
CA ASP A 117 12.34 22.02 -31.96
C ASP A 117 13.30 21.15 -31.14
N ILE A 118 12.78 20.26 -30.29
CA ILE A 118 13.57 19.30 -29.53
C ILE A 118 14.10 18.19 -30.43
N VAL A 119 13.27 17.66 -31.32
CA VAL A 119 13.66 16.63 -32.31
C VAL A 119 14.82 17.10 -33.13
N ARG A 120 14.74 18.34 -33.71
CA ARG A 120 15.80 18.96 -34.50
C ARG A 120 17.06 19.25 -33.68
N LYS A 121 16.91 19.66 -32.38
CA LYS A 121 18.03 19.89 -31.46
C LYS A 121 18.79 18.61 -31.19
N ASN A 122 18.09 17.47 -31.07
CA ASN A 122 18.69 16.15 -30.90
C ASN A 122 19.37 15.64 -32.20
N GLY A 123 19.09 16.28 -33.33
CA GLY A 123 19.60 15.92 -34.64
C GLY A 123 18.84 14.76 -35.31
N ASP A 124 17.67 14.39 -34.77
CA ASP A 124 16.80 13.37 -35.33
C ASP A 124 15.97 13.98 -36.49
N GLN A 125 15.61 13.16 -37.46
CA GLN A 125 14.82 13.55 -38.61
C GLN A 125 13.60 12.67 -38.77
N ILE A 126 12.43 13.29 -38.80
CA ILE A 126 11.15 12.62 -39.08
C ILE A 126 10.76 12.96 -40.52
N ARG A 127 10.55 11.94 -41.36
CA ARG A 127 10.07 12.10 -42.73
C ARG A 127 8.55 12.18 -42.70
N THR A 128 8.02 13.40 -42.58
CA THR A 128 6.59 13.67 -42.42
C THR A 128 5.76 13.27 -43.62
N GLU A 129 6.30 13.39 -44.86
CA GLU A 129 5.61 12.97 -46.10
C GLU A 129 5.41 11.43 -46.14
N GLN A 130 6.45 10.68 -45.76
CA GLN A 130 6.35 9.23 -45.69
C GLN A 130 5.42 8.79 -44.59
N LEU A 131 5.49 9.42 -43.41
CA LEU A 131 4.59 9.16 -42.31
C LEU A 131 3.13 9.44 -42.68
N ALA A 132 2.86 10.52 -43.43
CA ALA A 132 1.53 10.84 -43.91
C ALA A 132 0.99 9.76 -44.85
N LYS A 133 1.85 9.21 -45.71
CA LYS A 133 1.50 8.14 -46.66
C LYS A 133 1.17 6.84 -45.93
N GLU A 134 2.02 6.45 -44.96
CA GLU A 134 1.81 5.20 -44.19
C GLU A 134 0.59 5.26 -43.28
N LEU A 135 0.35 6.40 -42.64
CA LEU A 135 -0.83 6.57 -41.77
C LEU A 135 -2.11 6.85 -42.54
N GLY A 136 -2.01 7.25 -43.83
CA GLY A 136 -3.13 7.66 -44.62
C GLY A 136 -3.74 9.00 -44.19
N CYS A 137 -3.07 9.83 -43.38
CA CYS A 137 -3.57 11.09 -42.84
C CYS A 137 -2.61 12.25 -43.12
N GLN A 138 -3.10 13.50 -43.04
CA GLN A 138 -2.23 14.65 -43.15
C GLN A 138 -1.35 14.84 -41.91
N VAL A 139 -0.07 15.11 -42.12
CA VAL A 139 0.89 15.37 -41.07
C VAL A 139 1.37 16.81 -41.12
N VAL A 140 1.48 17.47 -39.96
CA VAL A 140 1.97 18.84 -39.78
C VAL A 140 2.99 18.90 -38.66
N GLU A 141 4.10 19.61 -38.91
CA GLU A 141 5.10 19.85 -37.84
C GLU A 141 4.73 21.08 -37.04
N ILE A 142 4.71 20.97 -35.72
CA ILE A 142 4.41 22.09 -34.82
C ILE A 142 5.41 22.16 -33.67
N SER A 143 5.49 23.34 -33.07
CA SER A 143 6.01 23.53 -31.72
C SER A 143 5.01 24.40 -30.95
N ALA A 144 4.19 23.76 -30.12
CA ALA A 144 3.13 24.45 -29.39
C ALA A 144 3.70 25.50 -28.43
N LEU A 145 4.88 25.25 -27.85
CA LEU A 145 5.57 26.18 -26.95
C LEU A 145 6.08 27.41 -27.68
N LYS A 146 6.62 27.25 -28.90
CA LYS A 146 7.16 28.36 -29.72
C LYS A 146 6.13 29.00 -30.64
N GLY A 147 4.93 28.43 -30.72
CA GLY A 147 3.84 28.93 -31.56
C GLY A 147 4.03 28.68 -33.06
N THR A 148 5.03 27.86 -33.49
CA THR A 148 5.30 27.58 -34.92
C THR A 148 4.39 26.47 -35.43
N GLY A 149 3.92 26.56 -36.67
CA GLY A 149 3.08 25.57 -37.36
C GLY A 149 1.63 25.50 -36.90
N ILE A 150 1.22 26.18 -35.81
CA ILE A 150 -0.12 26.11 -35.23
C ILE A 150 -1.19 26.60 -36.19
N LYS A 151 -0.94 27.72 -36.88
CA LYS A 151 -1.89 28.28 -37.84
C LYS A 151 -2.11 27.33 -39.05
N GLU A 152 -1.06 26.70 -39.53
CA GLU A 152 -1.11 25.74 -40.61
C GLU A 152 -1.93 24.49 -40.20
N ALA A 153 -1.67 23.96 -39.00
CA ALA A 153 -2.44 22.82 -38.43
C ALA A 153 -3.94 23.16 -38.33
N ALA A 154 -4.26 24.35 -37.85
CA ALA A 154 -5.64 24.81 -37.75
C ALA A 154 -6.33 24.95 -39.11
N GLN A 155 -5.65 25.58 -40.09
CA GLN A 155 -6.19 25.76 -41.44
C GLN A 155 -6.45 24.41 -42.15
N LYS A 156 -5.50 23.47 -42.03
CA LYS A 156 -5.67 22.12 -42.58
C LYS A 156 -6.80 21.37 -41.90
N ALA A 157 -6.95 21.51 -40.58
CA ALA A 157 -8.05 20.88 -39.82
C ALA A 157 -9.43 21.41 -40.31
N VAL A 158 -9.54 22.72 -40.49
CA VAL A 158 -10.77 23.33 -41.02
C VAL A 158 -11.05 22.88 -42.44
N GLN A 159 -10.02 22.86 -43.28
CA GLN A 159 -10.15 22.46 -44.69
C GLN A 159 -10.64 21.03 -44.86
N ILE A 160 -10.08 20.09 -44.06
CA ILE A 160 -10.50 18.69 -44.11
C ILE A 160 -11.89 18.53 -43.54
N ALA A 161 -12.20 19.21 -42.44
CA ALA A 161 -13.56 19.19 -41.84
C ALA A 161 -14.63 19.70 -42.82
N GLN A 162 -14.30 20.70 -43.68
CA GLN A 162 -15.21 21.20 -44.70
C GLN A 162 -15.43 20.23 -45.87
N GLN A 163 -14.42 19.44 -46.23
CA GLN A 163 -14.51 18.46 -47.32
C GLN A 163 -15.44 17.28 -46.98
N LYS A 164 -15.66 16.98 -45.68
CA LYS A 164 -16.50 15.87 -45.19
C LYS A 164 -16.19 14.54 -45.86
N LYS A 165 -14.96 14.32 -46.30
CA LYS A 165 -14.55 13.10 -46.94
C LYS A 165 -14.15 12.07 -45.91
N PRO A 166 -14.84 10.91 -45.81
CA PRO A 166 -14.48 9.88 -44.85
C PRO A 166 -13.08 9.34 -45.13
N MET A 167 -12.44 8.85 -44.12
CA MET A 167 -11.09 8.28 -44.17
C MET A 167 -11.17 6.76 -44.05
N ILE A 168 -10.66 6.05 -45.06
CA ILE A 168 -10.62 4.58 -45.01
C ILE A 168 -9.25 4.16 -44.45
N PRO A 169 -9.19 3.39 -43.33
CA PRO A 169 -7.95 2.87 -42.78
C PRO A 169 -7.18 1.99 -43.78
N GLN A 170 -5.87 2.22 -43.93
CA GLN A 170 -5.05 1.53 -44.91
C GLN A 170 -4.20 0.39 -44.33
N HIS A 171 -4.07 0.33 -42.95
CA HIS A 171 -3.23 -0.69 -42.36
C HIS A 171 -3.90 -2.07 -42.37
N LYS A 172 -3.09 -3.12 -42.50
CA LYS A 172 -3.50 -4.52 -42.45
C LYS A 172 -2.69 -5.23 -41.37
N PHE A 173 -3.36 -6.14 -40.66
CA PHE A 173 -2.74 -7.01 -39.66
C PHE A 173 -2.15 -8.29 -40.29
N CYS A 174 -1.65 -9.22 -39.49
CA CYS A 174 -1.18 -10.51 -40.02
C CYS A 174 -2.33 -11.31 -40.65
N GLY A 175 -2.01 -12.30 -41.49
CA GLY A 175 -2.96 -12.99 -42.36
C GLY A 175 -4.16 -13.62 -41.62
N CYS A 176 -3.94 -14.29 -40.50
CA CYS A 176 -5.00 -14.95 -39.73
C CYS A 176 -5.94 -13.94 -39.06
N VAL A 177 -5.39 -12.85 -38.51
CA VAL A 177 -6.17 -11.79 -37.88
C VAL A 177 -6.96 -11.00 -38.91
N GLU A 178 -6.33 -10.66 -40.04
CA GLU A 178 -6.99 -9.94 -41.16
C GLU A 178 -8.13 -10.76 -41.72
N HIS A 179 -7.95 -12.08 -41.85
CA HIS A 179 -9.00 -12.99 -42.34
C HIS A 179 -10.22 -13.00 -41.38
N ALA A 180 -9.98 -13.11 -40.08
CA ALA A 180 -11.05 -13.06 -39.09
C ALA A 180 -11.79 -11.71 -39.11
N ILE A 181 -11.06 -10.59 -39.22
CA ILE A 181 -11.63 -9.23 -39.28
C ILE A 181 -12.49 -9.09 -40.55
N ALA A 182 -12.00 -9.52 -41.71
CA ALA A 182 -12.77 -9.47 -42.97
C ALA A 182 -14.06 -10.29 -42.90
N HIS A 183 -14.03 -11.48 -42.30
CA HIS A 183 -15.25 -12.28 -42.04
C HIS A 183 -16.22 -11.57 -41.10
N ILE A 184 -15.73 -10.86 -40.07
CA ILE A 184 -16.60 -10.07 -39.18
C ILE A 184 -17.27 -8.92 -39.97
N GLU A 185 -16.49 -8.21 -40.81
CA GLU A 185 -17.01 -7.13 -41.64
C GLU A 185 -18.13 -7.62 -42.55
N GLU A 186 -17.90 -8.74 -43.24
CA GLU A 186 -18.88 -9.34 -44.16
C GLU A 186 -20.12 -9.90 -43.45
N ALA A 187 -19.91 -10.67 -42.36
CA ALA A 187 -20.99 -11.37 -41.68
C ALA A 187 -21.90 -10.46 -40.85
N ALA A 188 -21.35 -9.41 -40.20
CA ALA A 188 -22.05 -8.65 -39.19
C ALA A 188 -22.17 -7.16 -39.47
N LEU A 189 -21.31 -6.57 -40.33
CA LEU A 189 -21.18 -5.11 -40.46
C LEU A 189 -21.41 -4.62 -41.90
N HIS A 190 -21.83 -5.48 -42.83
CA HIS A 190 -22.01 -5.14 -44.24
C HIS A 190 -23.01 -3.97 -44.49
N ASP A 191 -23.98 -3.80 -43.59
CA ASP A 191 -24.97 -2.73 -43.69
C ASP A 191 -24.49 -1.38 -43.13
N MET A 192 -23.28 -1.34 -42.57
CA MET A 192 -22.65 -0.13 -42.01
C MET A 192 -21.84 0.62 -43.06
N PRO A 193 -21.63 1.96 -42.93
CA PRO A 193 -20.72 2.72 -43.74
C PRO A 193 -19.32 2.09 -43.75
N GLU A 194 -18.69 1.97 -44.91
CA GLU A 194 -17.39 1.30 -45.12
C GLU A 194 -16.30 1.86 -44.20
N GLU A 195 -16.30 3.18 -44.00
CA GLU A 195 -15.32 3.84 -43.14
C GLU A 195 -15.45 3.45 -41.65
N GLN A 196 -16.56 2.85 -41.21
CA GLN A 196 -16.80 2.44 -39.83
C GLN A 196 -16.56 0.94 -39.60
N GLN A 197 -16.70 0.13 -40.64
CA GLN A 197 -16.70 -1.33 -40.54
C GLN A 197 -15.42 -1.82 -39.86
N ARG A 198 -14.25 -1.27 -40.24
CA ARG A 198 -12.94 -1.68 -39.71
C ARG A 198 -12.86 -1.57 -38.19
N TRP A 199 -13.23 -0.42 -37.63
CA TRP A 199 -13.15 -0.18 -36.21
C TRP A 199 -14.10 -1.12 -35.43
N TYR A 200 -15.33 -1.25 -35.92
CA TYR A 200 -16.29 -2.15 -35.27
C TYR A 200 -15.88 -3.62 -35.39
N ALA A 201 -15.30 -4.04 -36.50
CA ALA A 201 -14.81 -5.40 -36.67
C ALA A 201 -13.68 -5.73 -35.70
N ILE A 202 -12.72 -4.81 -35.54
CA ILE A 202 -11.65 -4.96 -34.55
C ILE A 202 -12.24 -5.06 -33.14
N LYS A 203 -13.25 -4.24 -32.79
CA LYS A 203 -13.88 -4.29 -31.47
C LYS A 203 -14.72 -5.56 -31.24
N VAL A 204 -15.31 -6.12 -32.27
CA VAL A 204 -15.96 -7.43 -32.20
C VAL A 204 -14.93 -8.53 -32.01
N PHE A 205 -13.79 -8.46 -32.70
CA PHE A 205 -12.68 -9.39 -32.51
C PHE A 205 -12.13 -9.34 -31.07
N GLU A 206 -11.95 -8.14 -30.52
CA GLU A 206 -11.57 -7.91 -29.12
C GLU A 206 -12.68 -8.29 -28.11
N ARG A 207 -13.86 -8.69 -28.56
CA ARG A 207 -15.05 -9.03 -27.74
C ARG A 207 -15.53 -7.86 -26.85
N ASP A 208 -15.45 -6.62 -27.32
CA ASP A 208 -15.88 -5.44 -26.57
C ASP A 208 -17.39 -5.49 -26.29
N GLU A 209 -17.75 -5.67 -25.00
CA GLU A 209 -19.15 -5.85 -24.58
C GLU A 209 -20.07 -4.69 -24.96
N LYS A 210 -19.58 -3.42 -24.89
CA LYS A 210 -20.40 -2.25 -25.20
C LYS A 210 -20.71 -2.17 -26.68
N VAL A 211 -19.74 -2.51 -27.52
CA VAL A 211 -19.93 -2.56 -28.98
C VAL A 211 -20.87 -3.70 -29.36
N LEU A 212 -20.72 -4.87 -28.76
CA LEU A 212 -21.60 -6.01 -28.99
C LEU A 212 -23.06 -5.72 -28.60
N GLN A 213 -23.30 -5.00 -27.48
CA GLN A 213 -24.64 -4.56 -27.09
C GLN A 213 -25.26 -3.56 -28.05
N GLN A 214 -24.45 -2.69 -28.69
CA GLN A 214 -24.91 -1.72 -29.68
C GLN A 214 -25.27 -2.38 -31.01
N LEU A 215 -24.47 -3.34 -31.47
CA LEU A 215 -24.61 -3.96 -32.79
C LEU A 215 -25.77 -4.97 -32.87
N LYS A 216 -26.23 -5.53 -31.75
CA LYS A 216 -27.32 -6.52 -31.66
C LYS A 216 -27.22 -7.64 -32.71
N ILE A 217 -26.02 -8.21 -32.87
CA ILE A 217 -25.71 -9.24 -33.88
C ILE A 217 -26.47 -10.54 -33.55
N ASP A 218 -26.97 -11.24 -34.56
CA ASP A 218 -27.67 -12.52 -34.39
C ASP A 218 -26.75 -13.60 -33.81
N SER A 219 -27.32 -14.42 -32.91
CA SER A 219 -26.58 -15.43 -32.16
C SER A 219 -25.87 -16.46 -33.05
N LYS A 220 -26.41 -16.80 -34.18
CA LYS A 220 -25.76 -17.74 -35.13
C LYS A 220 -24.53 -17.12 -35.81
N LYS A 221 -24.62 -15.82 -36.14
CA LYS A 221 -23.49 -15.09 -36.72
C LYS A 221 -22.37 -14.94 -35.67
N LEU A 222 -22.73 -14.67 -34.38
CA LEU A 222 -21.79 -14.59 -33.31
C LEU A 222 -21.05 -15.91 -33.05
N GLU A 223 -21.70 -17.04 -33.18
CA GLU A 223 -21.08 -18.36 -33.01
C GLU A 223 -20.05 -18.66 -34.11
N HIS A 224 -20.35 -18.26 -35.35
CA HIS A 224 -19.41 -18.38 -36.46
C HIS A 224 -18.18 -17.47 -36.27
N ILE A 225 -18.41 -16.20 -35.96
CA ILE A 225 -17.35 -15.23 -35.67
C ILE A 225 -16.45 -15.70 -34.50
N GLU A 226 -17.05 -16.28 -33.45
CA GLU A 226 -16.29 -16.80 -32.30
C GLU A 226 -15.36 -17.96 -32.72
N THR A 227 -15.75 -18.74 -33.71
CA THR A 227 -14.88 -19.83 -34.23
C THR A 227 -13.65 -19.25 -34.93
N ASP A 228 -13.80 -18.19 -35.72
CA ASP A 228 -12.69 -17.53 -36.41
C ASP A 228 -11.75 -16.83 -35.43
N ILE A 229 -12.31 -16.16 -34.40
CA ILE A 229 -11.50 -15.53 -33.35
C ILE A 229 -10.66 -16.59 -32.60
N LYS A 230 -11.27 -17.72 -32.23
CA LYS A 230 -10.55 -18.80 -31.56
C LYS A 230 -9.46 -19.43 -32.42
N ALA A 231 -9.70 -19.59 -33.71
CA ALA A 231 -8.66 -20.09 -34.61
C ALA A 231 -7.44 -19.14 -34.65
N ALA A 232 -7.69 -17.82 -34.61
CA ALA A 232 -6.62 -16.83 -34.54
C ALA A 232 -5.90 -16.84 -33.18
N GLU A 233 -6.64 -17.00 -32.07
CA GLU A 233 -6.08 -17.13 -30.72
C GLU A 233 -5.21 -18.38 -30.56
N GLU A 234 -5.62 -19.51 -31.13
CA GLU A 234 -4.85 -20.75 -31.13
C GLU A 234 -3.58 -20.65 -31.99
N GLU A 235 -3.65 -19.99 -33.14
CA GLU A 235 -2.51 -19.79 -34.04
C GLU A 235 -1.46 -18.85 -33.45
N MET A 236 -1.91 -17.78 -32.75
CA MET A 236 -1.03 -16.76 -32.17
C MET A 236 -0.62 -17.03 -30.71
N ASP A 237 -1.18 -18.06 -30.07
CA ASP A 237 -0.96 -18.45 -28.65
C ASP A 237 -1.16 -17.27 -27.68
N ASP A 238 -2.18 -16.41 -27.95
CA ASP A 238 -2.48 -15.24 -27.13
C ASP A 238 -4.00 -14.92 -27.18
N ASP A 239 -4.48 -14.06 -26.29
CA ASP A 239 -5.88 -13.59 -26.30
C ASP A 239 -6.11 -12.52 -27.38
N ALA A 240 -7.37 -12.40 -27.84
CA ALA A 240 -7.72 -11.54 -28.97
C ALA A 240 -7.33 -10.06 -28.76
N GLU A 241 -7.42 -9.54 -27.54
CA GLU A 241 -7.05 -8.16 -27.23
C GLU A 241 -5.52 -7.95 -27.28
N SER A 242 -4.76 -8.91 -26.73
CA SER A 242 -3.30 -8.91 -26.79
C SER A 242 -2.79 -9.04 -28.22
N ILE A 243 -3.43 -9.89 -29.02
CA ILE A 243 -3.12 -10.04 -30.45
C ILE A 243 -3.25 -8.71 -31.19
N ILE A 244 -4.39 -8.04 -31.10
CA ILE A 244 -4.60 -6.74 -31.78
C ILE A 244 -3.61 -5.69 -31.27
N THR A 245 -3.34 -5.66 -29.98
CA THR A 245 -2.36 -4.75 -29.39
C THR A 245 -0.96 -4.98 -29.97
N ASN A 246 -0.52 -6.23 -30.03
CA ASN A 246 0.76 -6.61 -30.60
C ASN A 246 0.85 -6.27 -32.09
N GLU A 247 -0.16 -6.58 -32.87
CA GLU A 247 -0.23 -6.26 -34.30
C GLU A 247 -0.14 -4.75 -34.56
N ARG A 248 -0.80 -3.91 -33.74
CA ARG A 248 -0.65 -2.45 -33.83
C ARG A 248 0.79 -2.02 -33.56
N TYR A 249 1.47 -2.60 -32.56
CA TYR A 249 2.87 -2.29 -32.31
C TYR A 249 3.80 -2.75 -33.43
N LEU A 250 3.58 -3.91 -34.04
CA LEU A 250 4.33 -4.38 -35.19
C LEU A 250 4.16 -3.43 -36.39
N TYR A 251 2.94 -2.97 -36.67
CA TYR A 251 2.66 -1.98 -37.70
C TYR A 251 3.39 -0.66 -37.41
N ILE A 252 3.30 -0.12 -36.20
CA ILE A 252 3.98 1.10 -35.77
C ILE A 252 5.49 0.98 -35.89
N ALA A 253 6.06 -0.14 -35.47
CA ALA A 253 7.50 -0.40 -35.60
C ALA A 253 7.95 -0.38 -37.07
N SER A 254 7.15 -0.91 -38.01
CA SER A 254 7.40 -0.86 -39.44
C SER A 254 7.43 0.58 -39.96
N ILE A 255 6.45 1.41 -39.57
CA ILE A 255 6.37 2.83 -39.93
C ILE A 255 7.63 3.59 -39.42
N ILE A 256 7.96 3.42 -38.15
CA ILE A 256 9.07 4.12 -37.51
C ILE A 256 10.41 3.81 -38.21
N LYS A 257 10.62 2.54 -38.54
CA LYS A 257 11.83 2.10 -39.27
C LYS A 257 11.99 2.83 -40.61
N GLY A 258 10.88 3.15 -41.27
CA GLY A 258 10.87 3.89 -42.54
C GLY A 258 10.97 5.40 -42.37
N CYS A 259 10.32 5.96 -41.37
CA CYS A 259 10.07 7.39 -41.24
C CYS A 259 11.03 8.13 -40.30
N LEU A 260 11.65 7.45 -39.31
CA LEU A 260 12.51 8.09 -38.31
C LEU A 260 13.98 7.76 -38.52
N LYS A 261 14.82 8.80 -38.76
CA LYS A 261 16.28 8.69 -38.75
C LYS A 261 16.83 9.28 -37.45
N LYS A 262 17.29 8.42 -36.53
CA LYS A 262 18.01 8.86 -35.35
C LYS A 262 19.48 9.10 -35.66
N LYS A 263 20.01 10.25 -35.22
CA LYS A 263 21.43 10.60 -35.46
C LYS A 263 22.37 9.74 -34.58
N LYS A 264 21.95 9.33 -33.40
CA LYS A 264 22.69 8.42 -32.49
C LYS A 264 22.17 6.99 -32.68
N VAL A 265 22.88 6.19 -33.45
CA VAL A 265 22.64 4.73 -33.60
C VAL A 265 23.34 3.98 -32.47
N GLY A 266 23.02 4.29 -31.23
CA GLY A 266 23.57 3.60 -30.07
C GLY A 266 22.53 3.53 -28.94
N MET A 267 22.55 2.42 -28.17
CA MET A 267 21.72 2.30 -26.98
C MET A 267 21.98 3.48 -26.04
N THR A 268 20.93 4.15 -25.62
CA THR A 268 21.04 5.20 -24.59
C THR A 268 21.53 4.59 -23.27
N THR A 269 22.01 5.43 -22.35
CA THR A 269 22.38 4.94 -21.01
C THR A 269 21.18 4.28 -20.32
N SER A 270 19.97 4.83 -20.51
CA SER A 270 18.73 4.24 -20.02
C SER A 270 18.50 2.84 -20.61
N ASP A 271 18.64 2.67 -21.93
CA ASP A 271 18.45 1.36 -22.57
C ASP A 271 19.44 0.29 -22.06
N LYS A 272 20.69 0.72 -21.76
CA LYS A 272 21.71 -0.19 -21.19
C LYS A 272 21.36 -0.63 -19.78
N ILE A 273 20.87 0.28 -18.94
CA ILE A 273 20.41 0.00 -17.59
C ILE A 273 19.17 -0.91 -17.66
N ASP A 274 18.21 -0.59 -18.54
CA ASP A 274 16.99 -1.37 -18.72
C ASP A 274 17.28 -2.80 -19.15
N LYS A 275 18.25 -3.04 -20.02
CA LYS A 275 18.66 -4.40 -20.40
C LYS A 275 19.07 -5.27 -19.22
N VAL A 276 19.59 -4.67 -18.13
CA VAL A 276 19.99 -5.37 -16.91
C VAL A 276 18.81 -5.44 -15.93
N VAL A 277 18.17 -4.31 -15.67
CA VAL A 277 17.11 -4.19 -14.65
C VAL A 277 15.82 -4.89 -15.05
N THR A 278 15.45 -4.89 -16.34
CA THR A 278 14.26 -5.58 -16.84
C THR A 278 14.55 -7.01 -17.30
N ASN A 279 15.78 -7.50 -17.08
CA ASN A 279 16.13 -8.88 -17.40
C ASN A 279 15.31 -9.85 -16.57
N ARG A 280 14.78 -10.89 -17.19
CA ARG A 280 13.91 -11.89 -16.59
C ARG A 280 14.49 -12.56 -15.33
N TRP A 281 15.82 -12.79 -15.29
CA TRP A 281 16.49 -13.48 -14.19
C TRP A 281 17.18 -12.52 -13.21
N LEU A 282 17.73 -11.39 -13.71
CA LEU A 282 18.46 -10.42 -12.91
C LEU A 282 17.54 -9.36 -12.29
N GLY A 283 16.41 -9.05 -12.91
CA GLY A 283 15.51 -8.00 -12.46
C GLY A 283 14.97 -8.22 -11.05
N LEU A 284 14.60 -9.46 -10.72
CA LEU A 284 14.03 -9.81 -9.42
C LEU A 284 15.09 -9.77 -8.29
N PRO A 285 16.29 -10.35 -8.42
CA PRO A 285 17.37 -10.18 -7.45
C PRO A 285 17.80 -8.73 -7.25
N ILE A 286 17.96 -7.95 -8.34
CA ILE A 286 18.32 -6.52 -8.23
C ILE A 286 17.25 -5.77 -7.43
N PHE A 287 16.00 -6.06 -7.73
CA PHE A 287 14.88 -5.48 -7.01
C PHE A 287 14.91 -5.84 -5.51
N ALA A 288 15.16 -7.10 -5.17
CA ALA A 288 15.27 -7.55 -3.77
C ALA A 288 16.38 -6.78 -3.03
N VAL A 289 17.55 -6.60 -3.67
CA VAL A 289 18.65 -5.82 -3.08
C VAL A 289 18.28 -4.34 -2.90
N VAL A 290 17.66 -3.71 -3.90
CA VAL A 290 17.25 -2.29 -3.79
C VAL A 290 16.24 -2.10 -2.68
N MET A 291 15.25 -2.99 -2.56
CA MET A 291 14.25 -2.90 -1.50
C MET A 291 14.83 -3.23 -0.12
N PHE A 292 15.73 -4.21 -0.04
CA PHE A 292 16.45 -4.47 1.20
C PHE A 292 17.19 -3.21 1.68
N LEU A 293 17.90 -2.50 0.79
CA LEU A 293 18.58 -1.26 1.15
C LEU A 293 17.60 -0.17 1.60
N VAL A 294 16.45 -0.03 0.91
CA VAL A 294 15.41 0.93 1.31
C VAL A 294 14.89 0.64 2.72
N TYR A 295 14.56 -0.63 2.99
CA TYR A 295 14.06 -1.01 4.31
C TYR A 295 15.14 -0.96 5.38
N TYR A 296 16.35 -1.38 5.08
CA TYR A 296 17.47 -1.30 6.01
C TYR A 296 17.74 0.15 6.46
N ILE A 297 17.75 1.09 5.51
CA ILE A 297 17.94 2.52 5.84
C ILE A 297 16.74 3.07 6.62
N SER A 298 15.51 2.69 6.26
CA SER A 298 14.32 3.30 6.85
C SER A 298 13.86 2.62 8.13
N MET A 299 14.19 1.33 8.37
CA MET A 299 13.68 0.57 9.50
C MET A 299 14.75 0.18 10.53
N VAL A 300 16.03 0.07 10.10
CA VAL A 300 17.10 -0.45 10.97
C VAL A 300 18.13 0.62 11.34
N THR A 301 18.32 1.64 10.49
CA THR A 301 19.36 2.64 10.74
C THR A 301 18.77 4.05 10.95
N VAL A 302 18.73 4.86 9.88
CA VAL A 302 18.29 6.28 9.98
C VAL A 302 16.87 6.43 10.48
N GLY A 303 15.97 5.55 10.04
CA GLY A 303 14.56 5.64 10.42
C GLY A 303 14.33 5.20 11.87
N SER A 304 14.98 4.12 12.33
CA SER A 304 14.94 3.68 13.71
C SER A 304 15.48 4.77 14.63
N ALA A 305 16.72 5.20 14.48
CA ALA A 305 17.32 6.25 15.31
C ALA A 305 16.49 7.55 15.38
N ALA A 306 15.79 7.90 14.29
CA ALA A 306 14.89 9.05 14.30
C ALA A 306 13.56 8.77 15.03
N THR A 307 13.11 7.52 15.06
CA THR A 307 11.91 7.09 15.78
C THR A 307 12.21 6.97 17.26
N ASP A 308 13.34 6.38 17.64
CA ASP A 308 13.79 6.25 19.01
C ASP A 308 13.94 7.66 19.64
N TRP A 309 14.59 8.60 18.93
CA TRP A 309 14.61 9.99 19.37
C TRP A 309 13.19 10.62 19.51
N ALA A 310 12.25 10.25 18.66
CA ALA A 310 10.90 10.78 18.77
C ALA A 310 10.09 10.14 19.90
N ASN A 311 10.24 8.85 20.13
CA ASN A 311 9.54 8.12 21.19
C ASN A 311 10.13 8.46 22.57
N ASP A 312 11.43 8.28 22.75
CA ASP A 312 12.07 8.41 24.05
C ASP A 312 12.35 9.88 24.39
N GLY A 313 12.72 10.68 23.36
CA GLY A 313 13.01 12.09 23.54
C GLY A 313 11.77 12.98 23.51
N LEU A 314 11.04 13.02 22.39
CA LEU A 314 9.94 13.98 22.20
C LEU A 314 8.66 13.57 22.94
N PHE A 315 8.31 12.30 22.91
CA PHE A 315 7.11 11.73 23.51
C PHE A 315 7.39 10.85 24.74
N GLY A 316 8.65 10.69 25.15
CA GLY A 316 9.10 10.09 26.40
C GLY A 316 9.63 11.14 27.37
N ASP A 317 10.73 10.81 28.05
CA ASP A 317 11.27 11.62 29.16
C ASP A 317 11.98 12.88 28.71
N GLY A 318 12.63 12.85 27.52
CA GLY A 318 13.33 14.02 27.00
C GLY A 318 14.58 13.68 26.20
N TRP A 319 15.35 14.70 25.84
CA TRP A 319 16.58 14.53 25.07
C TRP A 319 17.61 15.61 25.36
N HIS A 320 18.89 15.28 25.17
CA HIS A 320 19.97 16.25 25.23
C HIS A 320 20.02 17.13 23.96
N LEU A 321 20.00 18.43 24.10
CA LEU A 321 20.02 19.37 22.99
C LEU A 321 21.28 19.20 22.14
N LEU A 322 21.11 18.93 20.84
CA LEU A 322 22.18 18.62 19.89
C LEU A 322 23.04 17.39 20.26
N GLY A 323 22.56 16.52 21.12
CA GLY A 323 23.28 15.33 21.60
C GLY A 323 24.45 15.67 22.54
N ILE A 324 24.51 16.89 23.05
CA ILE A 324 25.59 17.27 23.97
C ILE A 324 25.29 16.66 25.34
N GLY A 325 26.16 15.76 25.78
CA GLY A 325 26.01 15.01 27.04
C GLY A 325 25.37 13.64 26.88
N SER A 326 24.68 13.36 25.74
CA SER A 326 24.01 12.11 25.53
C SER A 326 24.91 10.88 25.67
N ASN A 327 26.13 10.92 25.11
CA ASN A 327 27.04 9.78 25.21
C ASN A 327 27.50 9.54 26.66
N SER A 328 27.77 10.61 27.40
CA SER A 328 28.19 10.48 28.82
C SER A 328 27.05 9.94 29.67
N TYR A 329 25.84 10.43 29.44
CA TYR A 329 24.63 9.90 30.09
C TYR A 329 24.40 8.43 29.75
N SER A 330 24.44 8.07 28.44
CA SER A 330 24.24 6.68 28.00
C SER A 330 25.28 5.73 28.60
N GLU A 331 26.57 6.14 28.65
CA GLU A 331 27.64 5.32 29.26
C GLU A 331 27.39 5.09 30.76
N GLU A 332 26.91 6.13 31.48
CA GLU A 332 26.69 6.02 32.92
C GLU A 332 25.34 5.35 33.25
N ALA A 333 24.33 5.56 32.43
CA ALA A 333 23.04 4.86 32.51
C ALA A 333 23.21 3.35 32.20
N GLU A 334 24.03 3.00 31.19
CA GLU A 334 24.36 1.61 30.88
C GLU A 334 25.19 0.96 31.97
N GLU A 335 26.13 1.72 32.62
CA GLU A 335 26.87 1.24 33.76
C GLU A 335 25.97 1.00 34.99
N TYR A 336 24.96 1.85 35.19
CA TYR A 336 23.98 1.72 36.27
C TYR A 336 22.97 0.59 36.02
N GLY A 337 22.59 0.38 34.78
CA GLY A 337 21.47 -0.41 34.26
C GLY A 337 21.07 -1.64 35.05
N ASP A 338 21.88 -2.71 35.08
CA ASP A 338 21.49 -3.97 35.71
C ASP A 338 21.78 -3.98 37.25
N ALA A 339 22.40 -2.93 37.79
CA ALA A 339 22.80 -2.93 39.19
C ALA A 339 21.64 -3.01 40.18
N PRO A 340 20.50 -2.28 39.98
CA PRO A 340 19.32 -2.41 40.86
C PRO A 340 18.74 -3.82 40.84
N ASP A 341 18.61 -4.42 39.63
CA ASP A 341 18.02 -5.74 39.45
C ASP A 341 18.85 -6.85 40.10
N ILE A 342 20.15 -6.77 39.92
CA ILE A 342 21.11 -7.67 40.63
C ILE A 342 20.97 -7.51 42.14
N ILE A 343 20.94 -6.27 42.67
CA ILE A 343 20.77 -6.02 44.10
C ILE A 343 19.44 -6.59 44.60
N GLN A 344 18.37 -6.34 43.87
CA GLN A 344 17.03 -6.83 44.28
C GLN A 344 16.99 -8.36 44.27
N ALA A 345 17.58 -9.02 43.27
CA ALA A 345 17.65 -10.48 43.17
C ALA A 345 18.35 -11.11 44.41
N PHE A 346 19.44 -10.50 44.89
CA PHE A 346 20.11 -10.98 46.07
C PHE A 346 19.32 -10.69 47.37
N ILE A 347 18.56 -9.57 47.43
CA ILE A 347 17.66 -9.26 48.53
C ILE A 347 16.57 -10.32 48.62
N ASP A 348 15.95 -10.65 47.47
CA ASP A 348 14.89 -11.64 47.38
C ASP A 348 15.38 -13.07 47.71
N ALA A 349 16.54 -13.44 47.19
CA ALA A 349 17.16 -14.72 47.51
C ALA A 349 17.46 -14.84 49.01
N LYS A 350 17.96 -13.79 49.68
CA LYS A 350 18.22 -13.80 51.13
C LYS A 350 16.91 -13.74 51.94
N SER A 351 15.91 -13.06 51.49
CA SER A 351 14.59 -13.07 52.10
C SER A 351 13.99 -14.48 52.09
N ALA A 352 14.12 -15.22 50.98
CA ALA A 352 13.72 -16.62 50.85
C ALA A 352 14.50 -17.55 51.82
N GLU A 353 15.75 -17.22 52.14
CA GLU A 353 16.56 -17.92 53.16
C GLU A 353 16.15 -17.56 54.58
N GLY A 354 15.26 -16.60 54.83
CA GLY A 354 14.77 -16.14 56.10
C GLY A 354 15.62 -15.09 56.80
N VAL A 355 16.46 -14.38 56.04
CA VAL A 355 17.19 -13.19 56.49
C VAL A 355 16.23 -11.99 56.50
N ASP A 356 16.29 -11.15 57.50
CA ASP A 356 15.48 -9.94 57.60
C ASP A 356 15.99 -8.90 56.58
N THR A 357 15.22 -8.65 55.52
CA THR A 357 15.58 -7.72 54.43
C THR A 357 14.66 -6.49 54.41
N GLU A 358 13.72 -6.36 55.37
CA GLU A 358 12.74 -5.26 55.38
C GLU A 358 13.41 -3.88 55.50
N ALA A 359 14.47 -3.79 56.28
CA ALA A 359 15.21 -2.54 56.46
C ALA A 359 15.91 -2.07 55.20
N VAL A 360 16.59 -2.98 54.49
CA VAL A 360 17.32 -2.64 53.25
C VAL A 360 16.37 -2.32 52.12
N SER A 361 15.28 -3.08 51.95
CA SER A 361 14.25 -2.81 50.94
C SER A 361 13.57 -1.46 51.14
N ALA A 362 13.23 -1.11 52.41
CA ALA A 362 12.64 0.18 52.75
C ALA A 362 13.65 1.36 52.58
N ALA A 363 14.94 1.12 52.77
CA ALA A 363 15.97 2.16 52.59
C ALA A 363 16.31 2.41 51.12
N LEU A 364 16.09 1.42 50.23
CA LEU A 364 16.38 1.52 48.81
C LEU A 364 15.18 2.04 47.97
N ASP A 365 14.02 2.25 48.62
CA ASP A 365 12.86 2.83 47.96
C ASP A 365 13.08 4.33 47.68
N SER A 366 13.57 4.62 46.44
CA SER A 366 13.89 5.98 45.97
C SER A 366 12.65 6.87 45.78
N GLU A 367 11.45 6.29 45.69
CA GLU A 367 10.17 7.02 45.54
C GLU A 367 9.58 7.46 46.90
N SER A 368 10.17 6.99 48.00
CA SER A 368 9.70 7.34 49.33
C SER A 368 10.00 8.81 49.66
N GLU A 369 9.03 9.56 50.23
CA GLU A 369 9.27 10.92 50.72
C GLU A 369 10.37 11.01 51.83
N THR A 370 10.77 9.87 52.39
CA THR A 370 11.79 9.76 53.44
C THR A 370 13.10 9.17 52.95
N PHE A 371 13.29 9.06 51.66
CA PHE A 371 14.55 8.52 51.09
C PHE A 371 15.75 9.40 51.47
N ASP A 372 16.79 8.74 51.99
CA ASP A 372 18.08 9.37 52.34
C ASP A 372 19.22 8.51 51.79
N PRO A 373 19.99 9.03 50.78
CA PRO A 373 21.08 8.29 50.14
C PRO A 373 22.12 7.74 51.11
N GLU A 374 22.41 8.45 52.22
CA GLU A 374 23.40 8.00 53.21
C GLU A 374 22.86 6.83 54.03
N VAL A 375 21.57 6.78 54.32
CA VAL A 375 20.91 5.65 54.98
C VAL A 375 20.85 4.46 54.05
N ALA A 376 20.48 4.68 52.78
CA ALA A 376 20.41 3.65 51.77
C ALA A 376 21.77 2.95 51.57
N LYS A 377 22.86 3.74 51.45
CA LYS A 377 24.24 3.22 51.38
C LYS A 377 24.64 2.41 52.64
N ALA A 378 24.26 2.92 53.81
CA ALA A 378 24.61 2.25 55.05
C ALA A 378 23.94 0.90 55.23
N GLU A 379 22.62 0.82 54.92
CA GLU A 379 21.85 -0.42 54.97
C GLU A 379 22.26 -1.40 53.86
N LEU A 380 22.53 -0.91 52.63
CA LEU A 380 23.02 -1.72 51.54
C LEU A 380 24.40 -2.34 51.84
N ASN A 381 25.34 -1.58 52.43
CA ASN A 381 26.61 -2.10 52.89
C ASN A 381 26.49 -3.11 54.02
N ALA A 382 25.56 -2.89 54.97
CA ALA A 382 25.29 -3.84 56.02
C ALA A 382 24.73 -5.16 55.47
N PHE A 383 23.90 -5.07 54.48
CA PHE A 383 23.36 -6.23 53.75
C PHE A 383 24.48 -6.94 52.96
N ALA A 384 25.32 -6.18 52.22
CA ALA A 384 26.38 -6.72 51.37
C ALA A 384 27.40 -7.55 52.18
N ALA A 385 27.61 -7.22 53.45
CA ALA A 385 28.46 -7.99 54.34
C ALA A 385 27.95 -9.44 54.61
N ASN A 386 26.66 -9.71 54.29
CA ASN A 386 26.04 -11.03 54.48
C ASN A 386 26.03 -11.87 53.19
N VAL A 387 26.46 -11.31 52.04
CA VAL A 387 26.51 -12.01 50.74
C VAL A 387 27.94 -12.52 50.47
N SER A 388 28.04 -13.79 50.13
CA SER A 388 29.34 -14.41 49.82
C SER A 388 29.65 -14.31 48.31
N ALA A 389 30.91 -14.12 47.93
CA ALA A 389 31.36 -14.03 46.55
C ALA A 389 31.01 -15.26 45.65
N THR A 390 30.69 -16.38 46.27
CA THR A 390 30.32 -17.64 45.59
C THR A 390 28.84 -17.90 45.57
N GLU A 391 28.00 -17.03 46.07
CA GLU A 391 26.55 -17.11 45.98
C GLU A 391 26.12 -16.68 44.60
N GLU A 392 25.03 -17.24 44.12
CA GLU A 392 24.43 -16.96 42.81
C GLU A 392 22.98 -16.56 43.04
N ALA A 393 22.53 -15.51 42.38
CA ALA A 393 21.13 -15.12 42.31
C ALA A 393 20.73 -14.95 40.85
N THR A 394 19.49 -15.24 40.53
CA THR A 394 18.94 -15.05 39.20
C THR A 394 18.07 -13.81 39.15
N TYR A 395 18.22 -13.02 38.08
CA TYR A 395 17.40 -11.87 37.83
C TYR A 395 16.85 -11.94 36.39
N MET A 396 15.78 -11.21 36.14
CA MET A 396 15.13 -11.22 34.85
C MET A 396 15.45 -9.93 34.11
N VAL A 397 15.93 -10.06 32.87
CA VAL A 397 16.11 -8.94 31.95
C VAL A 397 14.95 -8.96 30.94
N GLU A 398 14.16 -7.90 30.89
CA GLU A 398 13.01 -7.77 30.02
C GLU A 398 13.33 -6.89 28.80
N ASP A 399 12.99 -7.38 27.61
CA ASP A 399 13.02 -6.59 26.38
C ASP A 399 11.72 -5.78 26.26
N GLU A 400 11.81 -4.46 26.35
CA GLU A 400 10.65 -3.55 26.39
C GLU A 400 9.75 -3.63 25.14
N GLU A 401 10.31 -4.01 23.97
CA GLU A 401 9.50 -4.10 22.73
C GLU A 401 8.73 -5.41 22.62
N THR A 402 9.35 -6.51 23.04
CA THR A 402 8.80 -7.85 22.86
C THR A 402 8.24 -8.43 24.14
N LEU A 403 8.56 -7.87 25.31
CA LEU A 403 8.30 -8.39 26.65
C LEU A 403 8.93 -9.79 26.84
N GLU A 404 10.04 -10.05 26.15
CA GLU A 404 10.81 -11.29 26.31
C GLU A 404 11.70 -11.18 27.53
N GLU A 405 11.41 -11.96 28.57
CA GLU A 405 12.22 -12.05 29.76
C GLU A 405 13.30 -13.11 29.58
N THR A 406 14.55 -12.72 29.79
CA THR A 406 15.70 -13.63 29.81
C THR A 406 16.23 -13.76 31.22
N GLU A 407 16.35 -15.00 31.70
CA GLU A 407 16.91 -15.31 33.02
C GLU A 407 18.43 -15.22 32.96
N GLU A 408 19.01 -14.26 33.67
CA GLU A 408 20.45 -14.11 33.85
C GLU A 408 20.86 -14.43 35.28
N THR A 409 22.08 -14.96 35.49
CA THR A 409 22.59 -15.34 36.79
C THR A 409 23.75 -14.41 37.16
N ALA A 410 23.61 -13.70 38.28
CA ALA A 410 24.64 -12.90 38.86
C ALA A 410 25.35 -13.65 40.00
N THR A 411 26.67 -13.50 40.09
CA THR A 411 27.49 -14.02 41.16
C THR A 411 27.63 -13.00 42.30
N GLY A 412 28.06 -13.41 43.45
CA GLY A 412 28.33 -12.49 44.55
C GLY A 412 29.46 -11.46 44.25
N GLU A 413 30.31 -11.71 43.23
CA GLU A 413 31.24 -10.71 42.71
C GLU A 413 30.50 -9.67 41.86
N ASP A 414 29.50 -10.07 41.05
CA ASP A 414 28.67 -9.16 40.28
C ASP A 414 27.80 -8.31 41.21
N PHE A 415 27.25 -8.90 42.27
CA PHE A 415 26.55 -8.16 43.32
C PHE A 415 27.47 -7.11 44.00
N ALA A 416 28.70 -7.46 44.36
CA ALA A 416 29.62 -6.47 44.98
C ALA A 416 29.94 -5.32 44.01
N ASN A 417 30.07 -5.60 42.69
CA ASN A 417 30.22 -4.60 41.69
C ASN A 417 28.95 -3.74 41.54
N ALA A 418 27.77 -4.37 41.52
CA ALA A 418 26.49 -3.69 41.49
C ALA A 418 26.30 -2.73 42.67
N VAL A 419 26.66 -3.16 43.87
CA VAL A 419 26.66 -2.29 45.07
C VAL A 419 27.58 -1.11 44.90
N ALA A 420 28.82 -1.31 44.40
CA ALA A 420 29.77 -0.23 44.19
C ALA A 420 29.30 0.78 43.12
N ILE A 421 28.62 0.30 42.09
CA ILE A 421 27.97 1.13 41.03
C ILE A 421 26.82 1.91 41.65
N TYR A 422 25.94 1.24 42.37
CA TYR A 422 24.75 1.86 42.96
C TYR A 422 25.12 2.95 43.98
N GLU A 423 26.14 2.71 44.78
CA GLU A 423 26.70 3.72 45.70
C GLU A 423 27.34 4.92 45.01
N LYS A 424 27.97 4.70 43.84
CA LYS A 424 28.57 5.77 43.03
C LYS A 424 27.54 6.79 42.59
N TYR A 425 26.32 6.35 42.33
CA TYR A 425 25.19 7.19 41.92
C TYR A 425 24.22 7.56 43.06
N ASP A 426 24.71 7.56 44.33
CA ASP A 426 23.89 7.91 45.47
C ASP A 426 22.61 7.09 45.65
N CYS A 427 22.65 5.81 45.21
CA CYS A 427 21.52 4.89 45.22
C CYS A 427 20.30 5.43 44.46
N GLN A 428 20.51 6.20 43.39
CA GLN A 428 19.49 6.73 42.50
C GLN A 428 19.93 6.62 41.05
N GLU A 429 18.98 6.53 40.16
CA GLU A 429 19.24 6.56 38.73
C GLU A 429 19.90 7.88 38.31
N PRO A 430 20.94 7.87 37.44
CA PRO A 430 21.57 9.09 36.94
C PRO A 430 20.57 10.05 36.30
N ASP A 431 20.51 11.31 36.82
CA ASP A 431 19.61 12.33 36.24
C ASP A 431 20.17 12.83 34.88
N PRO A 432 19.45 12.66 33.80
CA PRO A 432 19.86 13.16 32.46
C PRO A 432 20.20 14.65 32.47
N ALA A 433 19.60 15.45 33.33
CA ALA A 433 19.81 16.90 33.41
C ALA A 433 21.24 17.29 33.87
N ASP A 434 21.97 16.39 34.53
CA ASP A 434 23.32 16.65 35.03
C ASP A 434 24.41 16.56 33.92
N TYR A 435 24.09 15.94 32.80
CA TYR A 435 25.04 15.64 31.71
C TYR A 435 25.01 16.64 30.54
N GLY A 436 24.19 17.68 30.58
CA GLY A 436 24.15 18.66 29.52
C GLY A 436 22.89 19.52 29.53
N VAL A 437 22.48 20.01 28.34
CA VAL A 437 21.24 20.78 28.23
C VAL A 437 20.11 19.79 27.95
N TRP A 438 19.44 19.39 29.01
CA TRP A 438 18.29 18.50 28.93
C TRP A 438 17.03 19.24 28.51
N VAL A 439 16.31 18.67 27.56
CA VAL A 439 15.00 19.16 27.11
C VAL A 439 13.97 18.10 27.47
N PRO A 440 13.13 18.32 28.48
CA PRO A 440 12.12 17.35 28.87
C PRO A 440 11.11 17.11 27.76
N GLY A 441 10.63 15.87 27.68
CA GLY A 441 9.63 15.48 26.68
C GLY A 441 8.28 16.15 26.86
N ILE A 442 7.42 16.02 25.86
CA ILE A 442 6.07 16.58 25.89
C ILE A 442 5.24 16.05 27.06
N PRO A 443 5.26 14.73 27.38
CA PRO A 443 4.55 14.18 28.55
C PRO A 443 4.99 14.83 29.85
N VAL A 444 6.29 14.94 30.08
CA VAL A 444 6.86 15.55 31.30
C VAL A 444 6.49 17.01 31.42
N LEU A 445 6.57 17.78 30.30
CA LEU A 445 6.17 19.20 30.31
C LEU A 445 4.69 19.39 30.62
N ILE A 446 3.83 18.49 30.08
CA ILE A 446 2.40 18.55 30.33
C ILE A 446 2.09 18.09 31.76
N GLY A 447 2.75 17.03 32.25
CA GLY A 447 2.64 16.54 33.64
C GLY A 447 2.94 17.62 34.62
N ASN A 448 4.12 18.24 34.55
CA ASN A 448 4.52 19.36 35.41
C ASN A 448 3.54 20.54 35.36
N ALA A 449 2.95 20.82 34.18
CA ALA A 449 1.95 21.89 34.05
C ALA A 449 0.61 21.50 34.72
N LEU A 450 0.19 20.24 34.66
CA LEU A 450 -1.01 19.72 35.30
C LEU A 450 -0.87 19.70 36.82
N GLU A 451 0.28 19.29 37.34
CA GLU A 451 0.60 19.33 38.76
C GLU A 451 0.61 20.77 39.30
N ALA A 452 1.22 21.72 38.55
CA ALA A 452 1.24 23.13 38.95
C ALA A 452 -0.16 23.77 39.05
N VAL A 453 -1.15 23.21 38.32
CA VAL A 453 -2.54 23.66 38.37
C VAL A 453 -3.37 22.86 39.39
N ASN A 454 -2.79 21.86 40.08
CA ASN A 454 -3.51 20.90 40.92
C ASN A 454 -4.66 20.24 40.15
N CYS A 455 -4.39 19.66 39.01
CA CYS A 455 -5.38 19.00 38.19
C CYS A 455 -5.94 17.76 38.92
N ALA A 456 -7.19 17.41 38.67
CA ALA A 456 -7.76 16.19 39.27
C ALA A 456 -7.11 14.94 38.60
N ASP A 457 -6.77 13.92 39.37
CA ASP A 457 -6.02 12.74 38.94
C ASP A 457 -6.61 12.08 37.68
N TRP A 458 -7.93 11.88 37.65
CA TRP A 458 -8.61 11.30 36.47
C TRP A 458 -8.43 12.13 35.21
N LEU A 459 -8.29 13.46 35.31
CA LEU A 459 -8.11 14.34 34.16
C LEU A 459 -6.64 14.37 33.73
N SER A 460 -5.73 14.23 34.71
CA SER A 460 -4.30 14.06 34.46
C SER A 460 -4.03 12.77 33.68
N CYS A 461 -4.53 11.63 34.15
CA CYS A 461 -4.46 10.35 33.47
C CYS A 461 -5.09 10.40 32.07
N LEU A 462 -6.24 11.05 31.88
CA LEU A 462 -6.86 11.20 30.56
C LEU A 462 -5.94 11.96 29.60
N ILE A 463 -5.30 13.03 30.08
CA ILE A 463 -4.44 13.86 29.24
C ILE A 463 -3.12 13.16 28.96
N LEU A 464 -2.45 12.59 29.95
CA LEU A 464 -1.16 11.93 29.80
C LEU A 464 -1.31 10.56 29.08
N ASP A 465 -2.06 9.63 29.65
CA ASP A 465 -2.13 8.26 29.16
C ASP A 465 -3.13 8.11 28.00
N GLY A 466 -4.23 8.85 28.02
CA GLY A 466 -5.25 8.79 26.97
C GLY A 466 -4.91 9.60 25.73
N ILE A 467 -4.40 10.83 25.89
CA ILE A 467 -4.18 11.76 24.77
C ILE A 467 -2.71 11.79 24.36
N VAL A 468 -1.82 12.10 25.31
CA VAL A 468 -0.40 12.34 24.99
C VAL A 468 0.28 11.04 24.61
N ALA A 469 0.16 9.98 25.40
CA ALA A 469 0.71 8.68 25.09
C ALA A 469 0.10 8.10 23.81
N GLY A 470 -1.24 8.17 23.65
CA GLY A 470 -1.91 7.65 22.45
C GLY A 470 -1.58 8.41 21.16
N VAL A 471 -1.35 9.72 21.22
CA VAL A 471 -0.88 10.51 20.07
C VAL A 471 0.61 10.31 19.87
N GLY A 472 1.38 10.21 20.94
CA GLY A 472 2.82 9.98 20.95
C GLY A 472 3.20 8.71 20.24
N ALA A 473 2.58 7.60 20.61
CA ALA A 473 2.79 6.29 19.98
C ALA A 473 2.62 6.30 18.45
N VAL A 474 1.77 7.18 17.91
CA VAL A 474 1.58 7.31 16.46
C VAL A 474 2.52 8.31 15.83
N LEU A 475 2.75 9.45 16.48
CA LEU A 475 3.65 10.48 15.95
C LEU A 475 5.12 10.07 16.07
N GLY A 476 5.46 9.21 17.03
CA GLY A 476 6.77 8.60 17.18
C GLY A 476 7.23 7.87 15.92
N PHE A 477 6.32 7.19 15.20
CA PHE A 477 6.65 6.52 13.93
C PHE A 477 6.73 7.45 12.72
N VAL A 478 6.36 8.73 12.83
CA VAL A 478 6.39 9.67 11.69
C VAL A 478 7.79 9.84 11.11
N PRO A 479 8.87 10.00 11.88
CA PRO A 479 10.22 10.14 11.32
C PRO A 479 10.62 8.99 10.42
N GLN A 480 10.43 7.74 10.85
CA GLN A 480 10.69 6.54 10.07
C GLN A 480 9.90 6.52 8.76
N MET A 481 8.62 6.89 8.84
CA MET A 481 7.75 7.00 7.68
C MET A 481 8.21 8.07 6.68
N LEU A 482 8.72 9.21 7.16
CA LEU A 482 9.25 10.27 6.31
C LEU A 482 10.50 9.81 5.56
N VAL A 483 11.42 9.09 6.24
CA VAL A 483 12.60 8.49 5.61
C VAL A 483 12.17 7.50 4.51
N LEU A 484 11.21 6.62 4.79
CA LEU A 484 10.65 5.70 3.80
C LEU A 484 10.04 6.45 2.60
N PHE A 485 9.28 7.51 2.83
CA PHE A 485 8.69 8.30 1.76
C PHE A 485 9.72 9.03 0.90
N ILE A 486 10.84 9.49 1.46
CA ILE A 486 11.96 10.06 0.71
C ILE A 486 12.53 9.02 -0.25
N LEU A 487 12.86 7.83 0.26
CA LEU A 487 13.47 6.76 -0.54
C LEU A 487 12.52 6.27 -1.64
N LEU A 488 11.25 6.07 -1.31
CA LEU A 488 10.23 5.70 -2.30
C LEU A 488 10.00 6.80 -3.34
N ALA A 489 9.99 8.08 -2.95
CA ALA A 489 9.86 9.19 -3.88
C ALA A 489 11.06 9.28 -4.85
N ILE A 490 12.26 8.95 -4.39
CA ILE A 490 13.45 8.84 -5.24
C ILE A 490 13.28 7.71 -6.27
N LEU A 491 12.90 6.51 -5.84
CA LEU A 491 12.70 5.35 -6.71
C LEU A 491 11.56 5.57 -7.72
N GLU A 492 10.49 6.24 -7.32
CA GLU A 492 9.38 6.59 -8.20
C GLU A 492 9.80 7.65 -9.23
N ALA A 493 10.41 8.74 -8.76
CA ALA A 493 10.81 9.85 -9.61
C ALA A 493 11.92 9.48 -10.60
N CYS A 494 12.88 8.62 -10.23
CA CYS A 494 13.89 8.15 -11.18
C CYS A 494 13.33 7.18 -12.24
N GLY A 495 12.10 6.68 -12.07
CA GLY A 495 11.45 5.77 -13.01
C GLY A 495 11.74 4.28 -12.77
N TYR A 496 12.38 3.92 -11.66
CA TYR A 496 12.70 2.52 -11.31
C TYR A 496 11.45 1.68 -11.05
N MET A 497 10.46 2.26 -10.34
CA MET A 497 9.21 1.56 -9.99
C MET A 497 8.42 1.07 -11.22
N ALA A 498 8.47 1.83 -12.33
CA ALA A 498 7.83 1.43 -13.58
C ALA A 498 8.43 0.13 -14.17
N ARG A 499 9.77 -0.03 -14.07
CA ARG A 499 10.49 -1.23 -14.54
C ARG A 499 10.13 -2.46 -13.73
N ILE A 500 10.05 -2.31 -12.42
CA ILE A 500 9.68 -3.43 -11.55
C ILE A 500 8.23 -3.85 -11.80
N ALA A 501 7.31 -2.89 -11.94
CA ALA A 501 5.93 -3.19 -12.30
C ALA A 501 5.85 -3.97 -13.63
N PHE A 502 6.67 -3.62 -14.62
CA PHE A 502 6.77 -4.34 -15.89
C PHE A 502 7.28 -5.78 -15.72
N VAL A 503 8.34 -6.00 -14.94
CA VAL A 503 8.88 -7.35 -14.68
C VAL A 503 7.86 -8.22 -13.94
N MET A 504 7.17 -7.64 -12.97
CA MET A 504 6.21 -8.35 -12.13
C MET A 504 4.85 -8.58 -12.80
N ASP A 505 4.50 -7.83 -13.84
CA ASP A 505 3.21 -7.93 -14.53
C ASP A 505 2.92 -9.36 -14.99
N ARG A 506 3.89 -10.02 -15.60
CA ARG A 506 3.75 -11.39 -16.08
C ARG A 506 3.43 -12.40 -14.96
N ILE A 507 3.93 -12.16 -13.75
CA ILE A 507 3.71 -13.04 -12.59
C ILE A 507 2.32 -12.76 -12.00
N PHE A 508 2.00 -11.48 -11.77
CA PHE A 508 0.76 -11.06 -11.13
C PHE A 508 -0.48 -11.31 -11.99
N ARG A 509 -0.37 -11.16 -13.31
CA ARG A 509 -1.45 -11.50 -14.26
C ARG A 509 -1.90 -12.96 -14.14
N LYS A 510 -0.99 -13.90 -13.91
CA LYS A 510 -1.35 -15.31 -13.68
C LYS A 510 -2.26 -15.49 -12.46
N PHE A 511 -2.14 -14.63 -11.47
CA PHE A 511 -2.97 -14.62 -10.26
C PHE A 511 -4.18 -13.68 -10.36
N GLY A 512 -4.37 -13.03 -11.52
CA GLY A 512 -5.50 -12.13 -11.77
C GLY A 512 -5.35 -10.72 -11.22
N LEU A 513 -4.16 -10.35 -10.78
CA LEU A 513 -3.78 -9.01 -10.37
C LEU A 513 -2.96 -8.33 -11.48
N SER A 514 -3.06 -7.01 -11.63
CA SER A 514 -2.20 -6.27 -12.54
C SER A 514 -0.77 -6.17 -11.97
N GLY A 515 0.24 -6.05 -12.84
CA GLY A 515 1.62 -5.85 -12.38
C GLY A 515 1.81 -4.59 -11.54
N LYS A 516 0.96 -3.58 -11.72
CA LYS A 516 0.93 -2.37 -10.88
C LYS A 516 0.53 -2.66 -9.43
N SER A 517 -0.20 -3.76 -9.16
CA SER A 517 -0.61 -4.18 -7.81
C SER A 517 0.57 -4.59 -6.93
N PHE A 518 1.68 -4.98 -7.54
CA PHE A 518 2.88 -5.36 -6.83
C PHE A 518 3.46 -4.21 -5.98
N ILE A 519 3.42 -2.98 -6.51
CA ILE A 519 3.97 -1.79 -5.83
C ILE A 519 3.25 -1.52 -4.49
N PRO A 520 1.91 -1.40 -4.45
CA PRO A 520 1.15 -1.29 -3.20
C PRO A 520 1.45 -2.40 -2.19
N ILE A 521 1.47 -3.65 -2.64
CA ILE A 521 1.70 -4.82 -1.78
C ILE A 521 3.10 -4.75 -1.15
N LEU A 522 4.10 -4.42 -1.96
CA LEU A 522 5.47 -4.29 -1.47
C LEU A 522 5.61 -3.16 -0.45
N ILE A 523 5.11 -1.95 -0.77
CA ILE A 523 5.14 -0.83 0.18
C ILE A 523 4.39 -1.20 1.48
N GLY A 524 3.37 -2.04 1.37
CA GLY A 524 2.60 -2.57 2.49
C GLY A 524 3.42 -3.40 3.49
N THR A 525 4.56 -3.98 3.09
CA THR A 525 5.46 -4.70 4.02
C THR A 525 6.11 -3.76 5.06
N GLY A 526 6.35 -2.51 4.71
CA GLY A 526 6.80 -1.50 5.65
C GLY A 526 5.61 -0.94 6.45
N CYS A 527 4.61 -0.39 5.76
CA CYS A 527 3.39 0.13 6.38
C CYS A 527 2.20 0.02 5.41
N GLY A 528 1.06 -0.44 5.93
CA GLY A 528 -0.17 -0.62 5.14
C GLY A 528 -0.72 0.70 4.56
N ILE A 529 -0.57 1.82 5.27
CA ILE A 529 -1.11 3.12 4.85
C ILE A 529 -0.53 3.60 3.51
N PRO A 530 0.80 3.75 3.36
CA PRO A 530 1.39 4.13 2.07
C PRO A 530 1.18 3.07 1.01
N GLY A 531 1.12 1.78 1.39
CA GLY A 531 0.77 0.69 0.48
C GLY A 531 -0.60 0.90 -0.15
N ILE A 532 -1.63 1.15 0.66
CA ILE A 532 -2.98 1.44 0.19
C ILE A 532 -3.01 2.71 -0.69
N MET A 533 -2.31 3.77 -0.27
CA MET A 533 -2.25 5.02 -1.04
C MET A 533 -1.56 4.87 -2.40
N ALA A 534 -0.57 3.98 -2.51
CA ALA A 534 0.11 3.69 -3.76
C ALA A 534 -0.81 3.01 -4.80
N SER A 535 -1.94 2.42 -4.37
CA SER A 535 -2.93 1.85 -5.28
C SER A 535 -3.54 2.85 -6.27
N ARG A 536 -3.37 4.16 -6.05
CA ARG A 536 -3.78 5.22 -6.99
C ARG A 536 -3.10 5.12 -8.36
N THR A 537 -1.94 4.47 -8.42
CA THR A 537 -1.22 4.23 -9.68
C THR A 537 -1.91 3.19 -10.56
N ILE A 538 -2.90 2.46 -10.02
CA ILE A 538 -3.67 1.46 -10.73
C ILE A 538 -4.90 2.14 -11.36
N GLU A 539 -4.94 2.17 -12.67
CA GLU A 539 -5.97 2.86 -13.46
C GLU A 539 -7.31 2.12 -13.43
N ASN A 540 -7.26 0.79 -13.53
CA ASN A 540 -8.45 -0.04 -13.48
C ASN A 540 -9.04 -0.07 -12.06
N GLU A 541 -10.27 0.38 -11.91
CA GLU A 541 -10.94 0.50 -10.61
C GLU A 541 -11.17 -0.85 -9.93
N ARG A 542 -11.40 -1.92 -10.69
CA ARG A 542 -11.55 -3.29 -10.16
C ARG A 542 -10.24 -3.80 -9.56
N ASP A 543 -9.15 -3.70 -10.33
CA ASP A 543 -7.82 -4.12 -9.90
C ASP A 543 -7.34 -3.29 -8.71
N ARG A 544 -7.63 -1.98 -8.72
CA ARG A 544 -7.33 -1.09 -7.59
C ARG A 544 -8.04 -1.53 -6.32
N ARG A 545 -9.35 -1.82 -6.39
CA ARG A 545 -10.13 -2.31 -5.24
C ARG A 545 -9.63 -3.65 -4.73
N MET A 546 -9.35 -4.60 -5.62
CA MET A 546 -8.75 -5.89 -5.24
C MET A 546 -7.41 -5.70 -4.53
N THR A 547 -6.55 -4.86 -5.07
CA THR A 547 -5.24 -4.55 -4.49
C THR A 547 -5.39 -3.93 -3.10
N ILE A 548 -6.29 -2.96 -2.91
CA ILE A 548 -6.55 -2.35 -1.60
C ILE A 548 -6.97 -3.40 -0.58
N MET A 549 -7.85 -4.34 -0.95
CA MET A 549 -8.37 -5.39 -0.08
C MET A 549 -7.35 -6.47 0.28
N THR A 550 -6.27 -6.61 -0.47
CA THR A 550 -5.29 -7.67 -0.27
C THR A 550 -3.94 -7.17 0.22
N THR A 551 -3.63 -5.89 0.05
CA THR A 551 -2.34 -5.28 0.43
C THR A 551 -2.05 -5.42 1.92
N THR A 552 -3.08 -5.41 2.78
CA THR A 552 -2.95 -5.45 4.24
C THR A 552 -2.71 -6.85 4.83
N PHE A 553 -2.78 -7.89 4.01
CA PHE A 553 -2.50 -9.27 4.46
C PHE A 553 -1.01 -9.51 4.73
N ILE A 554 -0.13 -8.74 4.08
CA ILE A 554 1.30 -8.87 4.35
C ILE A 554 1.63 -8.21 5.71
N PRO A 555 2.54 -8.80 6.52
CA PRO A 555 2.97 -8.17 7.76
C PRO A 555 3.61 -6.81 7.50
N CYS A 556 3.22 -5.80 8.26
CA CYS A 556 3.90 -4.50 8.32
C CYS A 556 4.74 -4.41 9.60
N GLY A 557 5.59 -3.39 9.74
CA GLY A 557 6.44 -3.19 10.91
C GLY A 557 5.69 -3.28 12.24
N ALA A 558 4.54 -2.61 12.36
CA ALA A 558 3.68 -2.65 13.55
C ALA A 558 3.11 -4.04 13.92
N LYS A 559 3.20 -5.03 13.04
CA LYS A 559 2.81 -6.41 13.33
C LYS A 559 3.98 -7.25 13.85
N GLN A 560 5.22 -6.78 13.76
CA GLN A 560 6.39 -7.58 14.14
C GLN A 560 6.48 -7.85 15.64
N PRO A 561 6.27 -6.86 16.55
CA PRO A 561 6.35 -7.11 17.98
C PRO A 561 5.41 -8.22 18.44
N PHE A 562 4.13 -8.19 18.03
CA PHE A 562 3.19 -9.25 18.42
C PHE A 562 3.52 -10.61 17.78
N ILE A 563 4.11 -10.65 16.58
CA ILE A 563 4.57 -11.91 15.97
C ILE A 563 5.75 -12.47 16.78
N ALA A 564 6.68 -11.61 17.22
CA ALA A 564 7.81 -11.98 18.05
C ALA A 564 7.35 -12.47 19.43
N MET A 565 6.46 -11.75 20.09
CA MET A 565 5.88 -12.15 21.39
C MET A 565 5.20 -13.55 21.32
N ILE A 566 4.35 -13.78 20.32
CA ILE A 566 3.71 -15.09 20.14
C ILE A 566 4.73 -16.18 19.77
N ALA A 567 5.75 -15.86 18.99
CA ALA A 567 6.82 -16.77 18.65
C ALA A 567 7.68 -17.12 19.88
N GLY A 568 7.99 -16.15 20.73
CA GLY A 568 8.70 -16.33 22.01
C GLY A 568 7.89 -17.16 22.99
N ALA A 569 6.71 -16.71 23.35
CA ALA A 569 5.89 -17.32 24.38
C ALA A 569 5.43 -18.75 24.06
N ILE A 570 5.07 -19.04 22.80
CA ILE A 570 4.42 -20.32 22.44
C ILE A 570 5.33 -21.24 21.65
N PHE A 571 6.31 -20.72 20.90
CA PHE A 571 7.13 -21.48 19.96
C PHE A 571 8.65 -21.41 20.29
N GLY A 572 9.00 -20.93 21.48
CA GLY A 572 10.38 -20.89 21.98
C GLY A 572 11.32 -20.02 21.13
N GLY A 573 10.88 -18.84 20.72
CA GLY A 573 11.67 -17.87 19.97
C GLY A 573 12.00 -18.27 18.52
N SER A 574 11.24 -19.19 17.91
CA SER A 574 11.55 -19.74 16.59
C SER A 574 11.43 -18.70 15.47
N ALA A 575 12.55 -18.30 14.88
CA ALA A 575 12.62 -17.42 13.70
C ALA A 575 11.79 -17.92 12.48
N TRP A 576 11.52 -19.22 12.42
CA TRP A 576 10.66 -19.79 11.36
C TRP A 576 9.21 -19.32 11.44
N ILE A 577 8.71 -18.96 12.63
CA ILE A 577 7.34 -18.44 12.79
C ILE A 577 7.25 -17.05 12.21
N ALA A 578 8.19 -16.17 12.54
CA ALA A 578 8.23 -14.82 11.98
C ALA A 578 8.37 -14.83 10.46
N THR A 579 9.30 -15.63 9.93
CA THR A 579 9.46 -15.81 8.48
C THR A 579 8.21 -16.41 7.85
N GLY A 580 7.59 -17.41 8.51
CA GLY A 580 6.35 -18.06 8.08
C GLY A 580 5.19 -17.10 7.95
N ALA A 581 5.07 -16.10 8.82
CA ALA A 581 4.03 -15.08 8.78
C ALA A 581 4.05 -14.30 7.46
N TYR A 582 5.23 -13.95 6.93
CA TYR A 582 5.35 -13.31 5.62
C TYR A 582 4.89 -14.22 4.48
N PHE A 583 5.26 -15.50 4.51
CA PHE A 583 4.80 -16.47 3.50
C PHE A 583 3.29 -16.70 3.57
N ILE A 584 2.71 -16.73 4.78
CA ILE A 584 1.26 -16.83 4.97
C ILE A 584 0.57 -15.59 4.38
N GLY A 585 1.09 -14.39 4.64
CA GLY A 585 0.58 -13.15 4.06
C GLY A 585 0.62 -13.15 2.52
N MET A 586 1.74 -13.57 1.92
CA MET A 586 1.86 -13.70 0.46
C MET A 586 0.89 -14.74 -0.10
N ALA A 587 0.77 -15.91 0.53
CA ALA A 587 -0.18 -16.92 0.12
C ALA A 587 -1.63 -16.43 0.20
N ALA A 588 -1.97 -15.69 1.28
CA ALA A 588 -3.27 -15.07 1.45
C ALA A 588 -3.59 -14.06 0.33
N ILE A 589 -2.64 -13.25 -0.09
CA ILE A 589 -2.79 -12.31 -1.21
C ILE A 589 -3.09 -13.07 -2.52
N ILE A 590 -2.32 -14.11 -2.83
CA ILE A 590 -2.47 -14.92 -4.05
C ILE A 590 -3.83 -15.64 -4.05
N VAL A 591 -4.15 -16.35 -2.98
CA VAL A 591 -5.40 -17.09 -2.85
C VAL A 591 -6.61 -16.15 -2.93
N SER A 592 -6.56 -15.03 -2.19
CA SER A 592 -7.61 -14.01 -2.20
C SER A 592 -7.76 -13.36 -3.59
N GLY A 593 -6.65 -13.02 -4.26
CA GLY A 593 -6.66 -12.47 -5.61
C GLY A 593 -7.36 -13.39 -6.61
N ILE A 594 -7.00 -14.69 -6.62
CA ILE A 594 -7.63 -15.69 -7.48
C ILE A 594 -9.12 -15.87 -7.16
N MET A 595 -9.49 -15.92 -5.88
CA MET A 595 -10.89 -16.06 -5.45
C MET A 595 -11.73 -14.85 -5.84
N LEU A 596 -11.25 -13.65 -5.58
CA LEU A 596 -11.95 -12.40 -5.91
C LEU A 596 -12.15 -12.26 -7.41
N LYS A 597 -11.13 -12.52 -8.24
CA LYS A 597 -11.23 -12.48 -9.69
C LYS A 597 -12.36 -13.36 -10.23
N LYS A 598 -12.64 -14.49 -9.59
CA LYS A 598 -13.70 -15.44 -10.02
C LYS A 598 -15.11 -15.03 -9.56
N THR A 599 -15.23 -13.92 -8.86
CA THR A 599 -16.53 -13.36 -8.47
C THR A 599 -17.06 -12.40 -9.54
N LYS A 600 -18.39 -12.28 -9.70
CA LYS A 600 -19.01 -11.34 -10.67
C LYS A 600 -18.61 -9.88 -10.45
N MET A 601 -18.20 -9.52 -9.23
CA MET A 601 -17.84 -8.13 -8.87
C MET A 601 -16.48 -7.72 -9.41
N PHE A 602 -15.56 -8.67 -9.54
CA PHE A 602 -14.17 -8.46 -9.92
C PHE A 602 -13.78 -9.22 -11.19
N ALA A 603 -14.75 -9.87 -11.83
CA ALA A 603 -14.56 -10.58 -13.08
C ALA A 603 -14.12 -9.63 -14.21
N GLY A 604 -13.22 -10.08 -15.06
CA GLY A 604 -12.65 -9.34 -16.20
C GLY A 604 -11.14 -9.53 -16.29
N ASP A 605 -10.58 -9.39 -17.49
CA ASP A 605 -9.15 -9.52 -17.68
C ASP A 605 -8.42 -8.31 -17.06
N PRO A 606 -7.25 -8.51 -16.42
CA PRO A 606 -6.45 -7.41 -15.92
C PRO A 606 -6.03 -6.53 -17.09
N ALA A 607 -6.11 -5.21 -16.91
CA ALA A 607 -5.73 -4.26 -17.95
C ALA A 607 -4.31 -4.57 -18.45
N PRO A 608 -4.08 -4.62 -19.78
CA PRO A 608 -2.76 -4.85 -20.33
C PRO A 608 -1.79 -3.78 -19.82
N PHE A 609 -0.60 -4.19 -19.46
CA PHE A 609 0.43 -3.28 -18.97
C PHE A 609 1.02 -2.48 -20.14
N VAL A 610 0.30 -1.45 -20.56
CA VAL A 610 0.77 -0.48 -21.55
C VAL A 610 1.37 0.70 -20.81
N MET A 611 2.61 0.58 -20.37
CA MET A 611 3.31 1.68 -19.70
C MET A 611 4.70 1.86 -20.34
N GLU A 612 4.99 3.08 -20.76
CA GLU A 612 6.36 3.42 -21.13
C GLU A 612 7.28 3.32 -19.94
N LEU A 613 8.48 2.85 -20.17
CA LEU A 613 9.58 3.00 -19.25
C LEU A 613 10.15 4.43 -19.46
N PRO A 614 9.81 5.39 -18.56
CA PRO A 614 10.33 6.75 -18.72
C PRO A 614 11.86 6.73 -18.67
N ALA A 615 12.55 7.60 -19.42
CA ALA A 615 14.01 7.67 -19.33
C ALA A 615 14.44 7.93 -17.89
N TYR A 616 15.54 7.29 -17.45
CA TYR A 616 16.07 7.56 -16.11
C TYR A 616 16.49 9.03 -16.01
N HIS A 617 16.08 9.66 -14.94
CA HIS A 617 16.52 11.01 -14.59
C HIS A 617 16.75 11.11 -13.09
N VAL A 618 17.71 11.95 -12.73
CA VAL A 618 17.96 12.24 -11.32
C VAL A 618 16.84 13.16 -10.81
N PRO A 619 16.10 12.76 -9.80
CA PRO A 619 15.04 13.60 -9.26
C PRO A 619 15.60 14.87 -8.61
N THR A 620 14.89 15.99 -8.74
CA THR A 620 15.26 17.21 -8.02
C THR A 620 14.90 17.07 -6.55
N VAL A 621 15.79 17.51 -5.66
CA VAL A 621 15.60 17.46 -4.21
C VAL A 621 14.28 18.11 -3.78
N GLY A 622 13.92 19.24 -4.39
CA GLY A 622 12.67 19.93 -4.10
C GLY A 622 11.43 19.08 -4.40
N ASN A 623 11.42 18.32 -5.49
CA ASN A 623 10.29 17.44 -5.81
C ASN A 623 10.18 16.26 -4.85
N VAL A 624 11.31 15.69 -4.44
CA VAL A 624 11.36 14.58 -3.47
C VAL A 624 10.83 15.06 -2.12
N LEU A 625 11.35 16.17 -1.60
CA LEU A 625 10.92 16.73 -0.32
C LEU A 625 9.45 17.15 -0.33
N ARG A 626 8.98 17.72 -1.43
CA ARG A 626 7.56 18.07 -1.56
C ARG A 626 6.67 16.82 -1.56
N SER A 627 7.04 15.78 -2.30
CA SER A 627 6.30 14.51 -2.32
C SER A 627 6.29 13.85 -0.94
N MET A 628 7.42 13.84 -0.25
CA MET A 628 7.54 13.36 1.13
C MET A 628 6.59 14.13 2.06
N TRP A 629 6.66 15.48 2.03
CA TRP A 629 5.85 16.32 2.89
C TRP A 629 4.34 16.19 2.64
N GLU A 630 3.91 16.15 1.37
CA GLU A 630 2.49 15.97 1.01
C GLU A 630 1.93 14.63 1.54
N ARG A 631 2.73 13.56 1.47
CA ARG A 631 2.37 12.23 1.99
C ARG A 631 2.39 12.23 3.52
N GLY A 632 3.46 12.73 4.13
CA GLY A 632 3.64 12.81 5.59
C GLY A 632 2.57 13.67 6.26
N TRP A 633 2.32 14.87 5.73
CA TRP A 633 1.27 15.77 6.26
C TRP A 633 -0.14 15.16 6.15
N SER A 634 -0.40 14.48 5.04
CA SER A 634 -1.66 13.75 4.86
C SER A 634 -1.83 12.63 5.90
N PHE A 635 -0.74 11.99 6.32
CA PHE A 635 -0.72 10.98 7.39
C PHE A 635 -0.96 11.64 8.74
N ILE A 636 -0.15 12.63 9.14
CA ILE A 636 -0.24 13.34 10.42
C ILE A 636 -1.64 13.91 10.66
N LYS A 637 -2.22 14.60 9.66
CA LYS A 637 -3.55 15.20 9.79
C LYS A 637 -4.65 14.17 10.05
N LYS A 638 -4.53 12.95 9.50
CA LYS A 638 -5.54 11.92 9.66
C LYS A 638 -5.31 11.05 10.89
N ALA A 639 -4.06 10.73 11.17
CA ALA A 639 -3.66 10.06 12.38
C ALA A 639 -4.11 10.85 13.59
N GLY A 640 -3.80 12.15 13.64
CA GLY A 640 -4.16 13.04 14.74
C GLY A 640 -5.67 13.21 15.01
N THR A 641 -6.56 12.85 14.10
CA THR A 641 -8.01 12.95 14.35
C THR A 641 -8.66 11.62 14.70
N ILE A 642 -8.46 10.60 13.87
CA ILE A 642 -9.14 9.30 14.04
C ILE A 642 -8.51 8.54 15.20
N ILE A 643 -7.18 8.56 15.30
CA ILE A 643 -6.47 7.82 16.34
C ILE A 643 -6.71 8.46 17.68
N LEU A 644 -6.60 9.80 17.79
CA LEU A 644 -6.91 10.51 19.02
C LEU A 644 -8.30 10.15 19.59
N LEU A 645 -9.34 10.14 18.75
CA LEU A 645 -10.67 9.74 19.19
C LEU A 645 -10.73 8.26 19.61
N SER A 646 -9.97 7.41 18.93
CA SER A 646 -9.94 5.98 19.24
C SER A 646 -9.17 5.70 20.52
N THR A 647 -8.05 6.37 20.76
CA THR A 647 -7.26 6.19 21.99
C THR A 647 -8.02 6.70 23.22
N ILE A 648 -8.67 7.86 23.13
CA ILE A 648 -9.56 8.34 24.19
C ILE A 648 -10.70 7.34 24.48
N PHE A 649 -11.30 6.77 23.42
CA PHE A 649 -12.37 5.78 23.59
C PHE A 649 -11.85 4.50 24.25
N VAL A 650 -10.69 4.00 23.81
CA VAL A 650 -10.09 2.78 24.40
C VAL A 650 -9.67 3.06 25.83
N TRP A 651 -8.97 4.16 26.10
CA TRP A 651 -8.61 4.57 27.47
C TRP A 651 -9.83 4.61 28.38
N PHE A 652 -10.89 5.31 27.97
CA PHE A 652 -12.12 5.40 28.76
C PHE A 652 -12.73 4.03 29.04
N THR A 653 -12.80 3.15 28.06
CA THR A 653 -13.37 1.80 28.23
C THR A 653 -12.46 0.85 29.00
N SER A 654 -11.15 1.10 29.06
CA SER A 654 -10.19 0.31 29.86
C SER A 654 -10.18 0.72 31.32
N PHE A 655 -10.17 2.04 31.59
CA PHE A 655 -10.01 2.55 32.95
C PHE A 655 -11.33 2.83 33.70
N PHE A 656 -12.49 2.66 33.07
CA PHE A 656 -13.78 2.80 33.74
C PHE A 656 -14.59 1.52 33.73
N GLY A 657 -15.23 1.23 34.86
CA GLY A 657 -16.05 0.02 35.03
C GLY A 657 -16.95 0.06 36.21
N TRP A 658 -17.57 -1.05 36.50
CA TRP A 658 -18.48 -1.23 37.66
C TRP A 658 -17.85 -2.18 38.67
N VAL A 659 -17.49 -1.64 39.84
CA VAL A 659 -17.06 -2.43 41.01
C VAL A 659 -18.09 -2.26 42.12
N ASP A 660 -18.56 -3.33 42.69
CA ASP A 660 -19.60 -3.36 43.76
C ASP A 660 -20.86 -2.53 43.46
N GLY A 661 -21.23 -2.43 42.17
CA GLY A 661 -22.41 -1.70 41.72
C GLY A 661 -22.22 -0.18 41.60
N SER A 662 -21.04 0.35 41.87
CA SER A 662 -20.68 1.74 41.65
C SER A 662 -19.81 1.88 40.39
N PHE A 663 -20.11 2.90 39.54
CA PHE A 663 -19.29 3.25 38.40
C PHE A 663 -18.12 4.12 38.83
N GLN A 664 -16.89 3.63 38.65
CA GLN A 664 -15.69 4.31 39.13
C GLN A 664 -14.52 4.11 38.14
N MET A 665 -13.47 4.88 38.35
CA MET A 665 -12.17 4.65 37.73
C MET A 665 -11.52 3.44 38.39
N LEU A 666 -10.95 2.55 37.58
CA LEU A 666 -10.36 1.28 38.01
C LEU A 666 -8.85 1.44 38.22
N THR A 667 -8.32 0.73 39.19
CA THR A 667 -6.89 0.47 39.35
C THR A 667 -6.48 -0.69 38.42
N GLU A 668 -5.19 -0.91 38.19
CA GLU A 668 -4.67 -1.99 37.35
C GLU A 668 -5.19 -3.37 37.75
N ASP A 669 -5.24 -3.67 39.05
CA ASP A 669 -5.81 -4.91 39.59
C ASP A 669 -7.29 -5.10 39.31
N GLN A 670 -8.03 -4.07 39.00
CA GLN A 670 -9.46 -4.07 38.75
C GLN A 670 -9.86 -4.08 37.27
N MET A 671 -8.93 -4.18 36.38
CA MET A 671 -9.17 -4.13 34.91
C MET A 671 -10.18 -5.16 34.42
N GLU A 672 -10.35 -6.28 35.11
CA GLU A 672 -11.36 -7.29 34.81
C GLU A 672 -12.81 -6.75 34.84
N TYR A 673 -13.05 -5.68 35.60
CA TYR A 673 -14.36 -5.02 35.72
C TYR A 673 -14.55 -3.88 34.72
N SER A 674 -13.57 -3.61 33.87
CA SER A 674 -13.62 -2.55 32.87
C SER A 674 -14.73 -2.75 31.84
N ILE A 675 -15.19 -1.66 31.24
CA ILE A 675 -16.16 -1.72 30.14
C ILE A 675 -15.60 -2.56 28.99
N LEU A 676 -14.30 -2.41 28.69
CA LEU A 676 -13.63 -3.13 27.62
C LEU A 676 -13.60 -4.64 27.91
N ALA A 677 -13.31 -5.04 29.16
CA ALA A 677 -13.35 -6.44 29.59
C ALA A 677 -14.78 -7.01 29.49
N GLN A 678 -15.81 -6.24 29.85
CA GLN A 678 -17.22 -6.68 29.72
C GLN A 678 -17.60 -6.85 28.23
N ILE A 679 -17.15 -5.95 27.35
CA ILE A 679 -17.33 -6.11 25.90
C ILE A 679 -16.58 -7.36 25.43
N GLY A 680 -15.33 -7.58 25.87
CA GLY A 680 -14.56 -8.76 25.57
C GLY A 680 -15.30 -10.05 25.98
N LYS A 681 -15.78 -10.11 27.22
CA LYS A 681 -16.58 -11.22 27.73
C LYS A 681 -17.88 -11.46 26.95
N ALA A 682 -18.51 -10.41 26.43
CA ALA A 682 -19.73 -10.50 25.63
C ALA A 682 -19.49 -11.05 24.21
N ILE A 683 -18.31 -10.84 23.62
CA ILE A 683 -18.01 -11.25 22.24
C ILE A 683 -17.02 -12.41 22.12
N CYS A 684 -16.34 -12.81 23.20
CA CYS A 684 -15.30 -13.87 23.17
C CYS A 684 -15.82 -15.22 22.63
N TRP A 685 -17.13 -15.52 22.79
CA TRP A 685 -17.74 -16.72 22.25
C TRP A 685 -17.59 -16.87 20.72
N ILE A 686 -17.43 -15.74 19.99
CA ILE A 686 -17.20 -15.75 18.53
C ILE A 686 -15.86 -16.43 18.22
N PHE A 687 -14.87 -16.29 19.11
CA PHE A 687 -13.51 -16.79 18.91
C PHE A 687 -13.27 -18.18 19.51
N VAL A 688 -14.22 -18.74 20.24
CA VAL A 688 -14.16 -20.13 20.74
C VAL A 688 -13.87 -21.15 19.64
N PRO A 689 -14.47 -21.08 18.43
CA PRO A 689 -14.15 -21.99 17.34
C PRO A 689 -12.70 -21.86 16.81
N LEU A 690 -12.07 -20.71 17.05
CA LEU A 690 -10.68 -20.42 16.68
C LEU A 690 -9.68 -20.93 17.73
N GLY A 691 -10.17 -21.34 18.92
CA GLY A 691 -9.37 -21.93 19.99
C GLY A 691 -8.89 -20.97 21.08
N TRP A 692 -9.23 -19.68 20.98
CA TRP A 692 -8.88 -18.62 21.93
C TRP A 692 -10.11 -17.77 22.29
N GLY A 693 -11.06 -18.41 22.95
CA GLY A 693 -12.34 -17.81 23.37
C GLY A 693 -12.29 -17.18 24.76
N ASP A 694 -11.14 -16.82 25.28
CA ASP A 694 -10.93 -16.03 26.49
C ASP A 694 -11.14 -14.53 26.21
N TRP A 695 -11.52 -13.81 27.27
CA TRP A 695 -11.81 -12.39 27.10
C TRP A 695 -10.54 -11.55 26.91
N GLN A 696 -9.40 -11.96 27.53
CA GLN A 696 -8.12 -11.26 27.41
C GLN A 696 -7.62 -11.24 25.98
N ALA A 697 -7.49 -12.40 25.33
CA ALA A 697 -7.11 -12.49 23.93
C ALA A 697 -8.10 -11.77 23.01
N THR A 698 -9.40 -11.80 23.34
CA THR A 698 -10.42 -11.06 22.58
C THR A 698 -10.22 -9.55 22.69
N VAL A 699 -9.94 -9.04 23.88
CA VAL A 699 -9.64 -7.62 24.11
C VAL A 699 -8.37 -7.22 23.36
N ALA A 700 -7.30 -8.00 23.47
CA ALA A 700 -6.05 -7.75 22.73
C ALA A 700 -6.26 -7.72 21.22
N ALA A 701 -7.08 -8.61 20.66
CA ALA A 701 -7.41 -8.59 19.24
C ALA A 701 -8.23 -7.35 18.83
N VAL A 702 -9.10 -6.84 19.70
CA VAL A 702 -9.90 -5.64 19.46
C VAL A 702 -9.06 -4.37 19.59
N THR A 703 -8.21 -4.25 20.60
CA THR A 703 -7.28 -3.11 20.76
C THR A 703 -6.27 -3.06 19.61
N GLY A 704 -5.85 -4.21 19.09
CA GLY A 704 -5.04 -4.32 17.87
C GLY A 704 -5.69 -3.79 16.60
N LEU A 705 -6.98 -3.43 16.61
CA LEU A 705 -7.60 -2.67 15.50
C LEU A 705 -7.28 -1.17 15.59
N VAL A 706 -6.99 -0.65 16.76
CA VAL A 706 -6.55 0.75 16.92
C VAL A 706 -5.15 0.90 16.36
N ALA A 707 -4.21 0.13 16.93
CA ALA A 707 -2.85 0.00 16.47
C ALA A 707 -2.38 -1.44 16.73
N LYS A 708 -1.60 -2.03 15.82
CA LYS A 708 -1.25 -3.46 15.94
C LYS A 708 -0.25 -3.75 17.05
N GLU A 709 0.60 -2.80 17.37
CA GLU A 709 1.50 -2.81 18.53
C GLU A 709 0.76 -2.90 19.87
N ASN A 710 -0.43 -2.31 19.96
CA ASN A 710 -1.26 -2.37 21.18
C ASN A 710 -1.66 -3.80 21.57
N ILE A 711 -1.49 -4.79 20.70
CA ILE A 711 -1.71 -6.20 21.06
C ILE A 711 -0.70 -6.60 22.14
N VAL A 712 0.57 -6.23 21.98
CA VAL A 712 1.65 -6.57 22.92
C VAL A 712 1.39 -5.90 24.26
N ALA A 713 1.21 -4.58 24.27
CA ALA A 713 0.92 -3.84 25.51
C ALA A 713 -0.33 -4.36 26.23
N THR A 714 -1.42 -4.63 25.49
CA THR A 714 -2.64 -5.19 26.10
C THR A 714 -2.42 -6.59 26.66
N MET A 715 -1.66 -7.44 25.97
CA MET A 715 -1.34 -8.78 26.46
C MET A 715 -0.39 -8.71 27.65
N GLY A 716 0.60 -7.83 27.66
CA GLY A 716 1.48 -7.57 28.81
C GLY A 716 0.66 -7.25 30.06
N ILE A 717 -0.22 -6.26 29.97
CA ILE A 717 -1.07 -5.87 31.12
C ILE A 717 -2.03 -7.01 31.55
N LEU A 718 -2.71 -7.66 30.61
CA LEU A 718 -3.76 -8.65 30.94
C LEU A 718 -3.24 -10.04 31.33
N TYR A 719 -2.00 -10.38 30.94
CA TYR A 719 -1.34 -11.65 31.31
C TYR A 719 -0.15 -11.43 32.25
N GLY A 720 0.24 -10.17 32.55
CA GLY A 720 1.34 -9.82 33.48
C GLY A 720 0.97 -9.87 34.95
N SER A 721 -0.27 -10.21 35.30
CA SER A 721 -0.69 -10.28 36.72
C SER A 721 -0.27 -11.60 37.36
N GLY A 722 0.58 -11.57 38.40
CA GLY A 722 1.02 -12.71 39.18
C GLY A 722 2.54 -12.89 39.27
N ASP A 723 3.03 -13.91 39.95
CA ASP A 723 4.46 -14.18 40.16
C ASP A 723 5.14 -14.85 38.93
N ALA A 724 4.38 -15.17 37.87
CA ALA A 724 4.89 -15.80 36.67
C ALA A 724 5.04 -14.77 35.54
N SER A 725 6.09 -14.94 34.73
CA SER A 725 6.34 -14.07 33.60
C SER A 725 5.17 -13.99 32.61
N VAL A 726 5.02 -12.86 31.92
CA VAL A 726 4.00 -12.66 30.86
C VAL A 726 4.02 -13.80 29.85
N TYR A 727 5.20 -14.24 29.45
CA TYR A 727 5.39 -15.34 28.47
C TYR A 727 4.89 -16.68 29.03
N ALA A 728 5.16 -16.98 30.29
CA ALA A 728 4.68 -18.19 30.95
C ALA A 728 3.16 -18.20 31.04
N ASN A 729 2.54 -17.08 31.39
CA ASN A 729 1.10 -16.93 31.46
C ASN A 729 0.41 -17.06 30.08
N ILE A 730 1.01 -16.47 29.03
CA ILE A 730 0.55 -16.65 27.65
C ILE A 730 0.69 -18.11 27.22
N ALA A 731 1.82 -18.77 27.51
CA ALA A 731 2.06 -20.18 27.20
C ALA A 731 1.06 -21.12 27.92
N ALA A 732 0.61 -20.75 29.12
CA ALA A 732 -0.42 -21.49 29.86
C ALA A 732 -1.82 -21.29 29.24
N ALA A 733 -2.13 -20.08 28.78
CA ALA A 733 -3.43 -19.73 28.20
C ALA A 733 -3.61 -20.27 26.76
N PHE A 734 -2.53 -20.34 25.98
CA PHE A 734 -2.58 -20.76 24.58
C PHE A 734 -1.92 -22.13 24.38
N THR A 735 -2.58 -22.97 23.59
CA THR A 735 -1.91 -24.13 23.00
C THR A 735 -1.16 -23.70 21.73
N THR A 736 -0.15 -24.44 21.28
CA THR A 736 0.55 -24.20 20.00
C THR A 736 -0.40 -24.00 18.82
N VAL A 737 -1.52 -24.72 18.79
CA VAL A 737 -2.52 -24.61 17.73
C VAL A 737 -3.36 -23.34 17.87
N SER A 738 -3.80 -23.02 19.09
CA SER A 738 -4.61 -21.82 19.34
C SER A 738 -3.77 -20.55 19.19
N GLY A 739 -2.50 -20.57 19.60
CA GLY A 739 -1.57 -19.46 19.39
C GLY A 739 -1.29 -19.21 17.90
N MET A 740 -1.08 -20.27 17.10
CA MET A 740 -0.96 -20.11 15.63
C MET A 740 -2.25 -19.56 15.01
N SER A 741 -3.41 -19.99 15.49
CA SER A 741 -4.70 -19.46 15.04
C SER A 741 -4.87 -17.97 15.39
N PHE A 742 -4.47 -17.56 16.59
CA PHE A 742 -4.49 -16.17 17.05
C PHE A 742 -3.56 -15.30 16.21
N LEU A 743 -2.32 -15.78 15.96
CA LEU A 743 -1.35 -15.12 15.11
C LEU A 743 -1.91 -14.89 13.70
N ILE A 744 -2.45 -15.93 13.07
CA ILE A 744 -2.99 -15.85 11.69
C ILE A 744 -4.21 -14.93 11.64
N PHE A 745 -5.08 -14.96 12.63
CA PHE A 745 -6.22 -14.06 12.67
C PHE A 745 -5.78 -12.60 12.72
N ASN A 746 -4.90 -12.24 13.64
CA ASN A 746 -4.41 -10.87 13.79
C ASN A 746 -3.53 -10.41 12.62
N LEU A 747 -2.86 -11.34 11.96
CA LEU A 747 -2.11 -11.09 10.74
C LEU A 747 -3.01 -10.68 9.56
N LEU A 748 -4.10 -11.41 9.34
CA LEU A 748 -4.96 -11.30 8.15
C LEU A 748 -6.24 -10.48 8.36
N CYS A 749 -6.64 -10.18 9.61
CA CYS A 749 -7.84 -9.39 9.88
C CYS A 749 -7.66 -7.93 9.43
N ALA A 750 -8.72 -7.15 9.57
CA ALA A 750 -8.69 -5.72 9.24
C ALA A 750 -7.47 -5.01 9.86
N PRO A 751 -6.83 -4.11 9.12
CA PRO A 751 -5.65 -3.39 9.59
C PRO A 751 -6.02 -2.34 10.65
N CYS A 752 -5.02 -1.63 11.18
CA CYS A 752 -5.22 -0.55 12.14
C CYS A 752 -6.15 0.55 11.59
N PHE A 753 -6.77 1.32 12.49
CA PHE A 753 -7.73 2.37 12.13
C PHE A 753 -7.18 3.40 11.15
N ALA A 754 -5.90 3.72 11.24
CA ALA A 754 -5.22 4.61 10.29
C ALA A 754 -5.23 4.03 8.86
N ALA A 755 -4.96 2.74 8.70
CA ALA A 755 -5.02 2.05 7.42
C ALA A 755 -6.47 1.88 6.94
N MET A 756 -7.44 1.60 7.84
CA MET A 756 -8.87 1.62 7.50
C MET A 756 -9.32 2.99 6.98
N GLY A 757 -8.81 4.08 7.57
CA GLY A 757 -9.01 5.44 7.07
C GLY A 757 -8.47 5.65 5.65
N ALA A 758 -7.32 5.05 5.33
CA ALA A 758 -6.77 5.05 3.97
C ALA A 758 -7.64 4.23 3.01
N ILE A 759 -8.09 3.03 3.40
CA ILE A 759 -9.03 2.20 2.62
C ILE A 759 -10.31 2.99 2.32
N LYS A 760 -10.93 3.62 3.32
CA LYS A 760 -12.14 4.42 3.15
C LYS A 760 -11.96 5.53 2.11
N ARG A 761 -10.80 6.18 2.12
CA ARG A 761 -10.50 7.26 1.17
C ARG A 761 -10.27 6.73 -0.24
N GLU A 762 -9.46 5.69 -0.39
CA GLU A 762 -9.08 5.17 -1.71
C GLU A 762 -10.24 4.40 -2.38
N MET A 763 -11.12 3.78 -1.60
CA MET A 763 -12.35 3.14 -2.10
C MET A 763 -13.41 4.15 -2.54
N ASN A 764 -13.37 5.39 -2.03
CA ASN A 764 -14.32 6.48 -2.31
C ASN A 764 -15.81 6.04 -2.27
N SER A 765 -16.15 5.05 -1.47
CA SER A 765 -17.48 4.48 -1.33
C SER A 765 -17.63 3.77 0.01
N ALA A 766 -18.63 4.14 0.80
CA ALA A 766 -18.92 3.49 2.07
C ALA A 766 -19.26 2.01 1.90
N LYS A 767 -19.96 1.64 0.82
CA LYS A 767 -20.30 0.24 0.52
C LYS A 767 -19.06 -0.61 0.29
N TRP A 768 -18.11 -0.11 -0.50
CA TRP A 768 -16.86 -0.82 -0.78
C TRP A 768 -15.92 -0.86 0.42
N PHE A 769 -15.92 0.19 1.24
CA PHE A 769 -15.19 0.21 2.50
C PHE A 769 -15.65 -0.92 3.45
N TRP A 770 -16.94 -0.98 3.75
CA TRP A 770 -17.47 -2.03 4.64
C TRP A 770 -17.33 -3.43 4.05
N PHE A 771 -17.44 -3.54 2.73
CA PHE A 771 -17.18 -4.81 2.05
C PHE A 771 -15.71 -5.25 2.21
N ALA A 772 -14.74 -4.33 2.08
CA ALA A 772 -13.33 -4.61 2.26
C ALA A 772 -13.03 -5.10 3.68
N ILE A 773 -13.47 -4.34 4.70
CA ILE A 773 -13.25 -4.69 6.10
C ILE A 773 -13.93 -6.04 6.45
N GLY A 774 -15.17 -6.23 6.02
CA GLY A 774 -15.89 -7.48 6.22
C GLY A 774 -15.22 -8.68 5.53
N TYR A 775 -14.65 -8.47 4.34
CA TYR A 775 -13.90 -9.47 3.62
C TYR A 775 -12.60 -9.84 4.34
N GLU A 776 -11.79 -8.86 4.76
CA GLU A 776 -10.54 -9.08 5.48
C GLU A 776 -10.78 -9.84 6.80
N CYS A 777 -11.72 -9.39 7.63
CA CYS A 777 -12.09 -10.09 8.87
C CYS A 777 -12.65 -11.50 8.62
N GLY A 778 -13.53 -11.65 7.63
CA GLY A 778 -14.13 -12.94 7.27
C GLY A 778 -13.11 -13.94 6.74
N PHE A 779 -12.20 -13.47 5.89
CA PHE A 779 -11.12 -14.30 5.35
C PHE A 779 -10.16 -14.74 6.48
N ALA A 780 -9.73 -13.82 7.34
CA ALA A 780 -8.91 -14.11 8.50
C ALA A 780 -9.55 -15.14 9.42
N TYR A 781 -10.86 -14.97 9.72
CA TYR A 781 -11.62 -15.88 10.55
C TYR A 781 -11.66 -17.30 9.96
N VAL A 782 -11.95 -17.42 8.67
CA VAL A 782 -12.01 -18.72 7.99
C VAL A 782 -10.65 -19.43 8.00
N ILE A 783 -9.56 -18.71 7.72
CA ILE A 783 -8.21 -19.31 7.74
C ILE A 783 -7.83 -19.74 9.15
N ALA A 784 -8.03 -18.86 10.14
CA ALA A 784 -7.74 -19.19 11.54
C ALA A 784 -8.56 -20.38 12.06
N LEU A 785 -9.84 -20.46 11.69
CA LEU A 785 -10.71 -21.60 11.97
C LEU A 785 -10.16 -22.90 11.39
N ILE A 786 -9.77 -22.88 10.11
CA ILE A 786 -9.19 -24.03 9.43
C ILE A 786 -7.93 -24.49 10.16
N VAL A 787 -7.04 -23.57 10.49
CA VAL A 787 -5.78 -23.88 11.18
C VAL A 787 -6.03 -24.49 12.56
N ASN A 788 -6.92 -23.90 13.36
CA ASN A 788 -7.25 -24.45 14.68
C ASN A 788 -7.90 -25.83 14.61
N GLN A 789 -8.91 -26.01 13.75
CA GLN A 789 -9.65 -27.27 13.68
C GLN A 789 -8.81 -28.41 13.07
N LEU A 790 -7.98 -28.12 12.07
CA LEU A 790 -7.04 -29.10 11.53
C LEU A 790 -5.90 -29.40 12.51
N GLY A 791 -5.38 -28.37 13.20
CA GLY A 791 -4.35 -28.56 14.22
C GLY A 791 -4.84 -29.46 15.36
N LYS A 792 -6.07 -29.25 15.83
CA LYS A 792 -6.70 -30.12 16.84
C LYS A 792 -6.88 -31.56 16.40
N LEU A 793 -6.98 -31.83 15.10
CA LEU A 793 -7.00 -33.21 14.57
C LEU A 793 -5.68 -33.92 14.85
N PHE A 794 -4.55 -33.23 14.78
CA PHE A 794 -3.23 -33.80 15.04
C PHE A 794 -2.91 -33.91 16.54
N THR A 795 -3.52 -33.10 17.39
CA THR A 795 -3.32 -33.12 18.85
C THR A 795 -4.34 -34.00 19.61
N GLY A 796 -5.28 -34.63 18.89
CA GLY A 796 -6.26 -35.59 19.48
C GLY A 796 -7.52 -34.95 20.14
N ASN A 797 -7.60 -33.60 20.23
CA ASN A 797 -8.74 -32.89 20.84
C ASN A 797 -9.75 -32.43 19.75
N VAL A 798 -10.43 -33.42 19.14
CA VAL A 798 -11.27 -33.14 17.95
C VAL A 798 -12.66 -32.63 18.35
N ASN A 799 -13.02 -31.44 17.90
CA ASN A 799 -14.41 -30.99 17.85
C ASN A 799 -15.03 -31.37 16.50
N VAL A 800 -15.86 -32.41 16.47
CA VAL A 800 -16.46 -32.96 15.25
C VAL A 800 -17.22 -31.90 14.44
N LEU A 801 -18.01 -31.03 15.11
CA LEU A 801 -18.75 -29.97 14.41
C LEU A 801 -17.80 -28.93 13.80
N GLY A 802 -16.80 -28.51 14.55
CA GLY A 802 -15.78 -27.56 14.06
C GLY A 802 -14.98 -28.13 12.88
N LEU A 803 -14.62 -29.40 12.94
CA LEU A 803 -13.92 -30.08 11.85
C LEU A 803 -14.77 -30.15 10.57
N ILE A 804 -16.07 -30.47 10.69
CA ILE A 804 -16.99 -30.46 9.53
C ILE A 804 -17.04 -29.07 8.91
N VAL A 805 -17.17 -28.02 9.71
CA VAL A 805 -17.20 -26.63 9.21
C VAL A 805 -15.87 -26.27 8.53
N ALA A 806 -14.74 -26.66 9.10
CA ALA A 806 -13.42 -26.41 8.50
C ALA A 806 -13.26 -27.15 7.16
N ILE A 807 -13.67 -28.40 7.05
CA ILE A 807 -13.65 -29.17 5.79
C ILE A 807 -14.56 -28.51 4.75
N LEU A 808 -15.76 -28.08 5.12
CA LEU A 808 -16.66 -27.34 4.22
C LEU A 808 -16.06 -26.02 3.76
N ALA A 809 -15.40 -25.28 4.64
CA ALA A 809 -14.68 -24.05 4.30
C ALA A 809 -13.55 -24.31 3.31
N ILE A 810 -12.73 -25.34 3.54
CA ILE A 810 -11.68 -25.76 2.62
C ILE A 810 -12.29 -26.16 1.27
N ALA A 811 -13.32 -26.98 1.27
CA ALA A 811 -14.01 -27.39 0.04
C ALA A 811 -14.55 -26.20 -0.76
N LEU A 812 -15.12 -25.21 -0.06
CA LEU A 812 -15.57 -23.96 -0.67
C LEU A 812 -14.40 -23.14 -1.24
N MET A 813 -13.30 -23.01 -0.51
CA MET A 813 -12.10 -22.29 -0.99
C MET A 813 -11.52 -23.00 -2.21
N VAL A 814 -11.35 -24.32 -2.15
CA VAL A 814 -10.87 -25.13 -3.29
C VAL A 814 -11.82 -25.01 -4.49
N TYR A 815 -13.14 -25.08 -4.25
CA TYR A 815 -14.12 -24.85 -5.31
C TYR A 815 -13.96 -23.45 -5.94
N MET A 816 -13.80 -22.41 -5.14
CA MET A 816 -13.57 -21.05 -5.64
C MET A 816 -12.23 -20.93 -6.39
N LEU A 817 -11.20 -21.66 -5.99
CA LEU A 817 -9.89 -21.67 -6.67
C LEU A 817 -9.91 -22.46 -7.98
N VAL A 818 -10.65 -23.59 -8.04
CA VAL A 818 -10.68 -24.48 -9.22
C VAL A 818 -11.79 -24.10 -10.19
N ARG A 819 -12.87 -23.45 -9.73
CA ARG A 819 -14.00 -23.06 -10.57
C ARG A 819 -13.48 -22.33 -11.83
N PRO A 820 -13.80 -22.83 -13.05
CA PRO A 820 -13.37 -22.17 -14.27
C PRO A 820 -14.00 -20.76 -14.33
N TYR A 821 -13.19 -19.80 -14.70
CA TYR A 821 -13.64 -18.44 -14.96
C TYR A 821 -14.56 -18.48 -16.20
N LYS A 822 -15.82 -18.07 -16.03
CA LYS A 822 -16.84 -18.10 -17.10
C LYS A 822 -17.12 -16.70 -17.63
N GLU A 823 -16.11 -15.90 -17.96
CA GLU A 823 -16.38 -14.60 -18.58
C GLU A 823 -15.36 -14.26 -19.65
N SER A 824 -15.79 -13.53 -20.61
CA SER A 824 -15.14 -12.85 -21.73
C SER A 824 -14.64 -13.72 -22.90
N ASN A 825 -14.42 -14.99 -22.77
CA ASN A 825 -13.91 -15.81 -23.88
C ASN A 825 -15.02 -16.34 -24.82
N ARG A 826 -16.22 -15.79 -24.79
CA ARG A 826 -17.29 -16.09 -25.72
C ARG A 826 -18.16 -14.89 -25.98
N LEU A 827 -18.38 -14.58 -27.25
CA LEU A 827 -19.36 -13.58 -27.68
C LEU A 827 -20.71 -13.97 -27.08
N GLY A 828 -21.17 -13.27 -26.06
CA GLY A 828 -22.43 -13.31 -25.27
C GLY A 828 -23.58 -14.24 -25.64
N VAL A 829 -23.31 -15.42 -26.11
CA VAL A 829 -24.34 -16.44 -26.38
C VAL A 829 -24.69 -17.08 -25.04
N LYS A 830 -25.82 -16.67 -24.47
CA LYS A 830 -26.43 -17.44 -23.37
C LYS A 830 -26.84 -18.80 -23.93
N VAL A 831 -25.99 -19.79 -23.79
CA VAL A 831 -26.40 -21.17 -23.90
C VAL A 831 -27.36 -21.42 -22.75
N LYS A 832 -28.66 -21.48 -23.00
CA LYS A 832 -29.65 -22.06 -22.08
C LYS A 832 -29.21 -23.52 -21.93
N GLY A 833 -28.63 -23.89 -20.78
CA GLY A 833 -28.56 -25.25 -20.32
C GLY A 833 -29.81 -25.61 -19.59
#